data_4c7706fa8b392837fda2b9420491416d
#
_entry.id   4c7706fa8b392837fda2b9420491416d
#
_cell.length_a   1.000
_cell.length_b   1.000
_cell.length_c   1.000
_cell.angle_alpha   90.00
_cell.angle_beta   90.00
_cell.angle_gamma   90.00
#
_symmetry.space_group_name_H-M   'P 1'
#
loop_
_entity.id
_entity.type
_entity.pdbx_description
1 polymer ?
#
loop_
_entity_poly.entity_id
_entity_poly.type
_entity_poly.pdbx_seq_one_letter_code
_entity_poly.pdbx_strand_id
1 'polypeptide(L)'
;MKTTLLILSVLFLSSTASAQLWKEMMNDPSVNVYDVVIEAEKHFESIDITKKGSGWKGYQRWLYETEPKFYPSGDRGSVDPYFVKKASEGFTPSSAMALFDNGWEELGPHYIEQVTGHYSAGLGRVESYYSDPTDPLKIYLGSRSGGFWRTTDGGVTWVEGTTDFLFATGVNTMSVSPTNSDSVYINVRNSRNGTTHGIYLSTDSGDTWNETNFNPTTLFWGGMGTNRQIYQIAHHPTIPELIFVGTNEGLFRSSDNLATWTTPVATLDFQTIKFHPTNPTIVYAQTSNSSNVIYVSTDGGITFNTSNTIPGNGSSIKLSISAACPNCVYIGTSDGIWKSTDEGMNFTQLSTPGISNYGAFAVSDVDTNIMLFGDIDTHMSTDEGQTFNQATYWSQGNANYNTTGTYVHADIRGATCVNGVFWINTDGFLCRSPDNGVTWEIFEGQSIREYYNLGVSQSNHERTITGSQDNGTSIKTETSWIEFYGADGMEGIIHPLNDDWMMGSVQNGIRRRTKDGGQSQQGVTPPNQSGSWIAPLFYDPNDHMKVYHIGDSIYRSDDFGSNWTKLGSPSFSGTISYATIAETNSERLIVAKGQDIEKSLDGGVTFQDIQGTLPNSSISDIAFDPNDDWVIVVTYASYQANGEKVFITTNQGITWQNITYNLNDMPVRSVVIDHTDQSTIYLGTEIGVYKKAMADNSWSLYNPDLPNTSILEMEVMYGSNTLRAVTWGRGLWEFTLDGRQSYPSITNTSITDMPTDQAPLLGIDQYVSSTILYDNTISSVYVEWSVNTPTFGNAITMTNTGGNDWLSNTPLPNQPAGTKLFFKVFAVGDAGDTTETYKFMYTTKPFDYCSSFGNMSYSTGITLVNFNTINNPTGKLQGYTDYTATDSTIVELGSSHDLTLNVDTDGNYITNAKAWIDWNHDADFEDAGEEYDLGFGQNTPDGITDLSPLTI
;
A
#
# COMPACT_ATOMS: atom_id res chain seq x y z
N MET A 1 40.81 41.55 -0.46
CA MET A 1 39.38 41.52 -0.79
C MET A 1 39.04 40.68 -2.03
N LYS A 2 39.81 40.71 -3.13
CA LYS A 2 39.52 39.89 -4.32
C LYS A 2 39.82 38.38 -4.17
N THR A 3 40.75 37.99 -3.31
CA THR A 3 41.13 36.60 -3.10
C THR A 3 40.14 35.87 -2.19
N THR A 4 39.50 36.56 -1.27
CA THR A 4 38.47 35.98 -0.35
C THR A 4 37.13 35.73 -1.07
N LEU A 5 36.81 36.50 -2.08
CA LEU A 5 35.58 36.32 -2.89
C LEU A 5 35.70 35.10 -3.83
N LEU A 6 36.95 34.80 -4.31
CA LEU A 6 37.19 33.65 -5.19
C LEU A 6 37.10 32.30 -4.41
N ILE A 7 37.54 32.29 -3.13
CA ILE A 7 37.44 31.11 -2.27
C ILE A 7 36.00 30.87 -1.86
N LEU A 8 35.18 31.90 -1.63
CA LEU A 8 33.77 31.73 -1.32
C LEU A 8 32.97 31.24 -2.52
N SER A 9 33.29 31.68 -3.73
CA SER A 9 32.59 31.23 -4.96
C SER A 9 32.97 29.80 -5.35
N VAL A 10 34.21 29.36 -5.08
CA VAL A 10 34.62 27.96 -5.28
C VAL A 10 34.02 27.03 -4.23
N LEU A 11 33.82 27.47 -2.98
CA LEU A 11 33.12 26.72 -1.95
C LEU A 11 31.61 26.59 -2.19
N PHE A 12 30.97 27.60 -2.80
CA PHE A 12 29.55 27.52 -3.18
C PHE A 12 29.34 26.64 -4.43
N LEU A 13 30.27 26.66 -5.41
CA LEU A 13 30.20 25.76 -6.56
C LEU A 13 30.50 24.32 -6.22
N SER A 14 31.34 24.05 -5.21
CA SER A 14 31.58 22.67 -4.73
C SER A 14 30.43 22.10 -3.91
N SER A 15 29.64 22.94 -3.21
CA SER A 15 28.49 22.48 -2.44
C SER A 15 27.26 22.13 -3.31
N THR A 16 27.06 22.86 -4.43
CA THR A 16 25.97 22.53 -5.36
C THR A 16 26.29 21.34 -6.27
N ALA A 17 27.56 21.13 -6.61
CA ALA A 17 27.97 19.93 -7.35
C ALA A 17 27.89 18.65 -6.49
N SER A 18 28.18 18.72 -5.18
CA SER A 18 28.04 17.56 -4.30
C SER A 18 26.59 17.24 -3.91
N ALA A 19 25.69 18.24 -3.98
CA ALA A 19 24.28 18.05 -3.60
C ALA A 19 23.47 17.16 -4.55
N GLN A 20 23.95 16.87 -5.75
CA GLN A 20 23.30 15.98 -6.72
C GLN A 20 24.06 14.69 -6.99
N LEU A 21 25.30 14.59 -6.58
CA LEU A 21 26.19 13.47 -6.90
C LEU A 21 25.59 12.12 -6.48
N TRP A 22 25.06 12.02 -5.28
CA TRP A 22 24.46 10.77 -4.79
C TRP A 22 23.24 10.31 -5.62
N LYS A 23 22.47 11.24 -6.21
CA LYS A 23 21.34 10.92 -7.10
C LYS A 23 21.82 10.36 -8.43
N GLU A 24 22.89 10.94 -8.99
CA GLU A 24 23.52 10.41 -10.20
C GLU A 24 24.10 9.03 -9.95
N MET A 25 24.77 8.84 -8.81
CA MET A 25 25.32 7.54 -8.38
C MET A 25 24.22 6.48 -8.14
N MET A 26 23.04 6.86 -7.60
CA MET A 26 21.90 5.94 -7.48
C MET A 26 21.48 5.40 -8.85
N ASN A 27 21.46 6.24 -9.88
CA ASN A 27 21.03 5.88 -11.23
C ASN A 27 22.13 5.19 -12.05
N ASP A 28 23.37 5.18 -11.60
CA ASP A 28 24.48 4.49 -12.24
C ASP A 28 24.72 3.12 -11.61
N PRO A 29 24.31 2.02 -12.27
CA PRO A 29 24.44 0.67 -11.71
C PRO A 29 25.91 0.16 -11.70
N SER A 30 26.86 0.88 -12.28
CA SER A 30 28.28 0.56 -12.10
C SER A 30 28.85 1.05 -10.77
N VAL A 31 28.12 1.93 -10.06
CA VAL A 31 28.53 2.44 -8.76
C VAL A 31 28.07 1.47 -7.65
N ASN A 32 29.00 1.17 -6.73
CA ASN A 32 28.72 0.31 -5.58
C ASN A 32 27.65 0.94 -4.66
N VAL A 33 26.74 0.10 -4.11
CA VAL A 33 25.66 0.56 -3.21
C VAL A 33 26.22 1.36 -2.05
N TYR A 34 27.28 0.90 -1.42
CA TYR A 34 27.83 1.55 -0.22
C TYR A 34 28.53 2.88 -0.53
N ASP A 35 29.05 3.07 -1.75
CA ASP A 35 29.56 4.37 -2.18
C ASP A 35 28.43 5.39 -2.31
N VAL A 36 27.25 4.97 -2.81
CA VAL A 36 26.03 5.79 -2.84
C VAL A 36 25.59 6.15 -1.43
N VAL A 37 25.57 5.16 -0.51
CA VAL A 37 25.19 5.36 0.90
C VAL A 37 26.06 6.42 1.55
N ILE A 38 27.40 6.30 1.41
CA ILE A 38 28.37 7.26 1.99
C ILE A 38 28.09 8.70 1.51
N GLU A 39 27.88 8.89 0.21
CA GLU A 39 27.65 10.25 -0.34
C GLU A 39 26.25 10.77 0.01
N ALA A 40 25.24 9.90 0.07
CA ALA A 40 23.89 10.28 0.46
C ALA A 40 23.82 10.67 1.95
N GLU A 41 24.37 9.88 2.85
CA GLU A 41 24.40 10.18 4.29
C GLU A 41 25.13 11.50 4.56
N LYS A 42 26.28 11.72 3.95
CA LYS A 42 27.02 12.98 4.04
C LYS A 42 26.18 14.19 3.57
N HIS A 43 25.36 14.01 2.56
CA HIS A 43 24.42 15.03 2.12
C HIS A 43 23.34 15.29 3.16
N PHE A 44 22.71 14.23 3.67
CA PHE A 44 21.59 14.31 4.61
C PHE A 44 21.98 14.77 6.01
N GLU A 45 23.24 14.60 6.45
CA GLU A 45 23.76 15.21 7.68
C GLU A 45 23.64 16.74 7.70
N SER A 46 23.63 17.39 6.53
CA SER A 46 23.64 18.83 6.37
C SER A 46 22.28 19.48 6.14
N ILE A 47 21.21 18.69 6.00
CA ILE A 47 19.88 19.18 5.67
C ILE A 47 18.81 18.63 6.60
N ASP A 48 17.68 19.32 6.68
CA ASP A 48 16.49 18.83 7.36
C ASP A 48 15.78 17.77 6.51
N ILE A 49 15.94 16.50 6.87
CA ILE A 49 15.37 15.35 6.17
C ILE A 49 13.83 15.30 6.22
N THR A 50 13.20 15.97 7.20
CA THR A 50 11.74 16.02 7.35
C THR A 50 11.09 16.98 6.35
N LYS A 51 11.90 17.87 5.77
CA LYS A 51 11.43 18.87 4.83
C LYS A 51 11.06 18.23 3.50
N LYS A 52 9.87 18.56 2.98
CA LYS A 52 9.43 18.14 1.64
C LYS A 52 10.46 18.57 0.58
N GLY A 53 10.79 17.66 -0.35
CA GLY A 53 11.80 17.90 -1.39
C GLY A 53 13.25 17.67 -0.94
N SER A 54 13.51 17.24 0.30
CA SER A 54 14.85 16.87 0.78
C SER A 54 15.50 15.76 -0.04
N GLY A 55 14.71 14.88 -0.66
CA GLY A 55 15.15 13.69 -1.37
C GLY A 55 15.32 12.45 -0.46
N TRP A 56 15.18 12.62 0.87
CA TRP A 56 15.37 11.55 1.84
C TRP A 56 14.46 10.35 1.59
N LYS A 57 13.16 10.58 1.36
CA LYS A 57 12.19 9.50 1.09
C LYS A 57 12.58 8.68 -0.14
N GLY A 58 12.96 9.35 -1.24
CA GLY A 58 13.41 8.67 -2.46
C GLY A 58 14.69 7.85 -2.27
N TYR A 59 15.64 8.36 -1.47
CA TYR A 59 16.84 7.64 -1.09
C TYR A 59 16.51 6.39 -0.25
N GLN A 60 15.63 6.50 0.74
CA GLN A 60 15.25 5.37 1.59
C GLN A 60 14.53 4.26 0.80
N ARG A 61 13.65 4.63 -0.13
CA ARG A 61 13.01 3.68 -1.06
C ARG A 61 14.04 2.92 -1.89
N TRP A 62 14.99 3.67 -2.46
CA TRP A 62 16.07 3.06 -3.25
C TRP A 62 16.93 2.13 -2.42
N LEU A 63 17.32 2.55 -1.21
CA LEU A 63 18.14 1.75 -0.32
C LEU A 63 17.43 0.46 0.10
N TYR A 64 16.18 0.55 0.52
CA TYR A 64 15.33 -0.59 0.87
C TYR A 64 15.23 -1.62 -0.28
N GLU A 65 15.09 -1.14 -1.51
CA GLU A 65 14.95 -2.00 -2.68
C GLU A 65 16.29 -2.57 -3.16
N THR A 66 17.37 -1.81 -3.01
CA THR A 66 18.65 -2.13 -3.69
C THR A 66 19.63 -2.86 -2.78
N GLU A 67 19.79 -2.38 -1.55
CA GLU A 67 20.83 -2.89 -0.65
C GLU A 67 20.71 -4.39 -0.39
N PRO A 68 19.53 -4.96 -0.07
CA PRO A 68 19.42 -6.40 0.20
C PRO A 68 19.78 -7.27 -1.00
N LYS A 69 19.55 -6.79 -2.23
CA LYS A 69 19.85 -7.53 -3.46
C LYS A 69 21.34 -7.70 -3.74
N PHE A 70 22.15 -6.77 -3.25
CA PHE A 70 23.59 -6.71 -3.52
C PHE A 70 24.46 -6.88 -2.27
N TYR A 71 23.84 -7.15 -1.12
CA TYR A 71 24.53 -7.42 0.14
C TYR A 71 25.33 -8.73 0.06
N PRO A 72 26.55 -8.84 0.61
CA PRO A 72 27.28 -7.79 1.32
C PRO A 72 28.21 -6.96 0.42
N SER A 73 28.43 -7.33 -0.82
CA SER A 73 29.44 -6.72 -1.70
C SER A 73 29.08 -5.30 -2.17
N GLY A 74 27.79 -5.00 -2.26
CA GLY A 74 27.28 -3.78 -2.86
C GLY A 74 27.49 -3.64 -4.37
N ASP A 75 28.05 -4.67 -5.03
CA ASP A 75 28.41 -4.65 -6.46
C ASP A 75 27.18 -4.89 -7.34
N ARG A 76 26.59 -3.81 -7.86
CA ARG A 76 25.47 -3.86 -8.78
C ARG A 76 25.83 -4.30 -10.20
N GLY A 77 27.08 -4.12 -10.58
CA GLY A 77 27.58 -4.44 -11.91
C GLY A 77 27.77 -5.95 -12.17
N SER A 78 27.80 -6.75 -11.11
CA SER A 78 27.99 -8.21 -11.20
C SER A 78 26.73 -8.98 -11.64
N VAL A 79 25.54 -8.35 -11.57
CA VAL A 79 24.27 -8.98 -11.91
C VAL A 79 23.86 -8.63 -13.33
N ASP A 80 23.47 -9.63 -14.09
CA ASP A 80 22.87 -9.45 -15.41
C ASP A 80 21.53 -8.71 -15.29
N PRO A 81 21.38 -7.49 -15.82
CA PRO A 81 20.14 -6.72 -15.73
C PRO A 81 18.94 -7.39 -16.42
N TYR A 82 19.21 -8.38 -17.28
CA TYR A 82 18.20 -9.19 -17.98
C TYR A 82 17.99 -10.56 -17.35
N PHE A 83 18.47 -10.78 -16.14
CA PHE A 83 18.33 -12.04 -15.42
C PHE A 83 16.85 -12.46 -15.33
N VAL A 84 15.95 -11.55 -15.01
CA VAL A 84 14.50 -11.80 -14.92
C VAL A 84 13.95 -12.30 -16.27
N LYS A 85 14.36 -11.68 -17.40
CA LYS A 85 13.97 -12.14 -18.74
C LYS A 85 14.44 -13.57 -18.98
N LYS A 86 15.70 -13.85 -18.71
CA LYS A 86 16.29 -15.18 -18.92
C LYS A 86 15.67 -16.24 -18.02
N ALA A 87 15.35 -15.87 -16.78
CA ALA A 87 14.67 -16.76 -15.85
C ALA A 87 13.25 -17.08 -16.34
N SER A 88 12.51 -16.08 -16.85
CA SER A 88 11.16 -16.27 -17.37
C SER A 88 11.11 -17.05 -18.70
N GLU A 89 12.13 -16.97 -19.56
CA GLU A 89 12.21 -17.73 -20.81
C GLU A 89 12.21 -19.26 -20.58
N GLY A 90 12.60 -19.72 -19.40
CA GLY A 90 12.48 -21.12 -18.97
C GLY A 90 11.07 -21.55 -18.57
N PHE A 91 10.17 -20.59 -18.40
CA PHE A 91 8.78 -20.78 -17.99
C PHE A 91 7.85 -20.54 -19.19
N THR A 92 7.88 -21.40 -20.19
CA THR A 92 6.73 -21.49 -21.09
C THR A 92 5.53 -21.92 -20.25
N PRO A 93 4.40 -21.19 -20.24
CA PRO A 93 3.17 -21.71 -19.66
C PRO A 93 2.95 -23.09 -20.30
N SER A 94 3.10 -24.16 -19.52
CA SER A 94 2.83 -25.48 -20.07
C SER A 94 1.34 -25.51 -20.34
N SER A 95 0.95 -26.09 -21.49
CA SER A 95 -0.45 -26.41 -21.77
C SER A 95 -1.09 -27.31 -20.70
N ALA A 96 -0.33 -27.79 -19.74
CA ALA A 96 -0.77 -28.47 -18.53
C ALA A 96 -1.26 -27.51 -17.43
N MET A 97 -0.91 -26.22 -17.46
CA MET A 97 -1.46 -25.23 -16.53
C MET A 97 -2.89 -24.82 -16.88
N ALA A 98 -3.36 -25.08 -18.09
CA ALA A 98 -4.76 -24.90 -18.49
C ALA A 98 -5.73 -25.95 -17.88
N LEU A 99 -5.29 -26.79 -16.95
CA LEU A 99 -6.14 -27.75 -16.26
C LEU A 99 -6.63 -27.28 -14.89
N PHE A 100 -6.24 -26.11 -14.42
CA PHE A 100 -6.81 -25.48 -13.24
C PHE A 100 -7.93 -24.55 -13.72
N ASP A 101 -9.18 -24.91 -13.47
CA ASP A 101 -10.35 -24.11 -13.81
C ASP A 101 -10.39 -22.75 -13.05
N ASN A 102 -9.49 -22.55 -12.09
CA ASN A 102 -9.33 -21.32 -11.33
C ASN A 102 -7.83 -20.97 -11.23
N GLY A 103 -7.43 -19.84 -11.79
CA GLY A 103 -6.11 -19.22 -11.60
C GLY A 103 -6.11 -18.26 -10.41
N TRP A 104 -5.04 -17.49 -10.28
CA TRP A 104 -5.00 -16.36 -9.35
C TRP A 104 -6.04 -15.32 -9.76
N GLU A 105 -6.81 -14.83 -8.79
CA GLU A 105 -7.83 -13.83 -8.95
C GLU A 105 -7.30 -12.45 -8.53
N GLU A 106 -7.53 -11.44 -9.36
CA GLU A 106 -7.20 -10.05 -9.07
C GLU A 106 -8.25 -9.40 -8.17
N LEU A 107 -7.85 -8.91 -7.01
CA LEU A 107 -8.73 -8.25 -6.04
C LEU A 107 -8.66 -6.72 -6.08
N GLY A 108 -7.81 -6.14 -6.91
CA GLY A 108 -7.70 -4.69 -7.09
C GLY A 108 -6.60 -4.02 -6.23
N PRO A 109 -6.75 -2.72 -5.93
CA PRO A 109 -7.94 -1.89 -6.04
C PRO A 109 -8.25 -1.46 -7.47
N HIS A 110 -9.53 -1.45 -7.81
CA HIS A 110 -10.04 -0.90 -9.07
C HIS A 110 -10.74 0.45 -8.85
N TYR A 111 -11.37 0.61 -7.71
CA TYR A 111 -12.16 1.79 -7.33
C TYR A 111 -11.93 2.14 -5.86
N ILE A 112 -12.14 3.42 -5.54
CA ILE A 112 -12.07 3.93 -4.17
C ILE A 112 -13.49 4.28 -3.72
N GLU A 113 -13.99 3.57 -2.69
CA GLU A 113 -15.31 3.79 -2.10
C GLU A 113 -15.32 5.02 -1.19
N GLN A 114 -14.30 5.14 -0.34
CA GLN A 114 -14.21 6.15 0.71
C GLN A 114 -12.76 6.56 0.96
N VAL A 115 -12.60 7.82 1.39
CA VAL A 115 -11.33 8.36 1.87
C VAL A 115 -11.50 8.82 3.32
N THR A 116 -10.85 8.17 4.26
CA THR A 116 -10.95 8.47 5.70
C THR A 116 -9.92 9.49 6.15
N GLY A 117 -8.65 9.15 6.11
CA GLY A 117 -7.56 10.02 6.55
C GLY A 117 -6.49 10.24 5.48
N HIS A 118 -6.75 9.81 4.27
CA HIS A 118 -5.82 9.91 3.16
C HIS A 118 -5.86 11.31 2.54
N TYR A 119 -4.71 11.92 2.35
CA TYR A 119 -4.59 13.26 1.75
C TYR A 119 -4.20 13.22 0.26
N SER A 120 -3.82 12.07 -0.27
CA SER A 120 -3.43 11.85 -1.67
C SER A 120 -3.83 10.43 -2.09
N ALA A 121 -5.15 10.18 -2.14
CA ALA A 121 -5.70 8.88 -2.53
C ALA A 121 -5.47 8.59 -4.01
N GLY A 122 -5.15 7.34 -4.39
CA GLY A 122 -4.90 6.96 -5.78
C GLY A 122 -4.79 5.47 -6.02
N LEU A 123 -4.90 5.05 -7.28
CA LEU A 123 -4.77 3.65 -7.68
C LEU A 123 -3.34 3.23 -8.03
N GLY A 124 -2.44 4.19 -8.31
CA GLY A 124 -1.07 3.92 -8.64
C GLY A 124 -0.52 4.81 -9.75
N ARG A 125 0.78 4.67 -10.02
CA ARG A 125 1.51 5.59 -10.89
C ARG A 125 1.24 5.34 -12.37
N VAL A 126 0.74 6.38 -13.04
CA VAL A 126 0.63 6.46 -14.50
C VAL A 126 1.84 7.19 -15.07
N GLU A 127 2.53 6.57 -16.04
CA GLU A 127 3.74 7.13 -16.64
C GLU A 127 3.52 7.68 -18.05
N SER A 128 2.63 7.05 -18.81
CA SER A 128 2.30 7.46 -20.18
C SER A 128 0.85 7.20 -20.51
N TYR A 129 0.34 7.90 -21.50
CA TYR A 129 -1.03 7.73 -21.98
C TYR A 129 -1.17 8.19 -23.44
N TYR A 130 -2.25 7.75 -24.05
CA TYR A 130 -2.71 8.20 -25.35
C TYR A 130 -4.22 8.38 -25.32
N SER A 131 -4.71 9.50 -25.82
CA SER A 131 -6.13 9.73 -26.13
C SER A 131 -6.26 9.87 -27.63
N ASP A 132 -7.12 9.06 -28.23
CA ASP A 132 -7.30 9.11 -29.69
C ASP A 132 -7.95 10.46 -30.08
N PRO A 133 -7.32 11.26 -30.94
CA PRO A 133 -7.85 12.58 -31.31
C PRO A 133 -9.13 12.52 -32.15
N THR A 134 -9.48 11.32 -32.69
CA THR A 134 -10.65 11.10 -33.55
C THR A 134 -11.73 10.28 -32.84
N ASP A 135 -11.38 9.53 -31.81
CA ASP A 135 -12.28 8.74 -30.98
C ASP A 135 -11.99 8.98 -29.49
N PRO A 136 -12.68 9.92 -28.83
CA PRO A 136 -12.43 10.26 -27.44
C PRO A 136 -12.77 9.15 -26.43
N LEU A 137 -13.43 8.08 -26.89
CA LEU A 137 -13.71 6.91 -26.05
C LEU A 137 -12.53 5.95 -26.00
N LYS A 138 -11.59 6.05 -26.92
CA LYS A 138 -10.41 5.20 -27.00
C LYS A 138 -9.23 5.84 -26.28
N ILE A 139 -8.84 5.25 -25.16
CA ILE A 139 -7.74 5.75 -24.34
C ILE A 139 -6.82 4.57 -23.99
N TYR A 140 -5.52 4.83 -24.01
CA TYR A 140 -4.48 3.92 -23.55
C TYR A 140 -3.73 4.52 -22.38
N LEU A 141 -3.32 3.67 -21.45
CA LEU A 141 -2.57 4.04 -20.26
C LEU A 141 -1.38 3.09 -20.10
N GLY A 142 -0.21 3.64 -19.80
CA GLY A 142 0.98 2.89 -19.40
C GLY A 142 1.36 3.24 -17.97
N SER A 143 1.34 2.24 -17.10
CA SER A 143 1.82 2.36 -15.74
C SER A 143 3.29 2.00 -15.64
N ARG A 144 4.03 2.71 -14.78
CA ARG A 144 5.44 2.43 -14.52
C ARG A 144 5.70 0.98 -14.09
N SER A 145 4.75 0.39 -13.37
CA SER A 145 4.88 -0.94 -12.76
C SER A 145 3.70 -1.86 -13.07
N GLY A 146 2.57 -1.29 -13.52
CA GLY A 146 1.30 -1.98 -13.68
C GLY A 146 0.87 -2.23 -15.14
N GLY A 147 1.81 -2.18 -16.08
CA GLY A 147 1.57 -2.60 -17.46
C GLY A 147 0.83 -1.57 -18.33
N PHE A 148 0.28 -2.10 -19.41
CA PHE A 148 -0.50 -1.36 -20.41
C PHE A 148 -1.99 -1.65 -20.22
N TRP A 149 -2.80 -0.59 -20.20
CA TRP A 149 -4.24 -0.66 -20.04
C TRP A 149 -4.95 0.09 -21.16
N ARG A 150 -6.13 -0.36 -21.53
CA ARG A 150 -6.96 0.26 -22.56
C ARG A 150 -8.41 0.36 -22.15
N THR A 151 -9.09 1.37 -22.71
CA THR A 151 -10.53 1.51 -22.68
C THR A 151 -11.03 1.88 -24.08
N THR A 152 -12.25 1.49 -24.40
CA THR A 152 -12.98 1.84 -25.63
C THR A 152 -14.33 2.49 -25.33
N ASP A 153 -14.60 2.79 -24.08
CA ASP A 153 -15.86 3.40 -23.60
C ASP A 153 -15.63 4.70 -22.81
N GLY A 154 -14.48 5.33 -23.01
CA GLY A 154 -14.13 6.61 -22.41
C GLY A 154 -13.67 6.52 -20.97
N GLY A 155 -13.23 5.35 -20.52
CA GLY A 155 -12.69 5.12 -19.18
C GLY A 155 -13.69 4.55 -18.18
N VAL A 156 -14.87 4.10 -18.65
CA VAL A 156 -15.88 3.44 -17.81
C VAL A 156 -15.41 2.03 -17.42
N THR A 157 -14.85 1.30 -18.40
CA THR A 157 -14.19 0.01 -18.15
C THR A 157 -12.78 -0.01 -18.73
N TRP A 158 -11.89 -0.73 -18.06
CA TRP A 158 -10.49 -0.88 -18.48
C TRP A 158 -10.13 -2.35 -18.60
N VAL A 159 -9.26 -2.66 -19.57
CA VAL A 159 -8.75 -3.99 -19.82
C VAL A 159 -7.23 -3.91 -19.85
N GLU A 160 -6.58 -4.82 -19.12
CA GLU A 160 -5.13 -5.01 -19.19
C GLU A 160 -4.75 -5.59 -20.55
N GLY A 161 -3.68 -5.08 -21.16
CA GLY A 161 -3.26 -5.42 -22.50
C GLY A 161 -2.16 -6.48 -22.55
N THR A 162 -2.32 -7.60 -21.85
CA THR A 162 -1.45 -8.80 -21.83
C THR A 162 0.04 -8.54 -21.53
N THR A 163 0.38 -7.35 -21.01
CA THR A 163 1.74 -7.04 -20.55
C THR A 163 2.11 -7.80 -19.27
N ASP A 164 1.13 -8.33 -18.56
CA ASP A 164 1.31 -9.18 -17.38
C ASP A 164 2.16 -10.43 -17.64
N PHE A 165 2.12 -10.94 -18.86
CA PHE A 165 2.87 -12.14 -19.26
C PHE A 165 4.21 -11.84 -19.94
N LEU A 166 4.55 -10.57 -20.11
CA LEU A 166 5.90 -10.15 -20.43
C LEU A 166 6.78 -10.25 -19.17
N PHE A 167 8.08 -10.44 -19.38
CA PHE A 167 9.06 -10.62 -18.27
C PHE A 167 9.31 -9.34 -17.44
N ALA A 168 8.63 -8.26 -17.79
CA ALA A 168 8.65 -7.00 -17.04
C ALA A 168 7.33 -6.28 -17.31
N THR A 169 6.64 -5.84 -16.26
CA THR A 169 5.30 -5.27 -16.36
C THR A 169 5.29 -3.76 -16.58
N GLY A 170 6.43 -3.06 -16.47
CA GLY A 170 6.47 -1.60 -16.55
C GLY A 170 6.38 -1.07 -17.98
N VAL A 171 5.55 -0.03 -18.18
CA VAL A 171 5.41 0.75 -19.44
C VAL A 171 5.61 2.22 -19.15
N ASN A 172 6.77 2.78 -19.51
CA ASN A 172 7.09 4.19 -19.21
C ASN A 172 6.83 5.16 -20.38
N THR A 173 6.75 4.65 -21.60
CA THR A 173 6.41 5.46 -22.78
C THR A 173 5.70 4.59 -23.80
N MET A 174 4.78 5.22 -24.51
CA MET A 174 4.07 4.61 -25.64
C MET A 174 3.97 5.58 -26.80
N SER A 175 3.77 5.02 -28.00
CA SER A 175 3.43 5.81 -29.19
C SER A 175 2.48 4.99 -30.05
N VAL A 176 1.43 5.63 -30.52
CA VAL A 176 0.40 5.01 -31.36
C VAL A 176 0.60 5.46 -32.81
N SER A 177 0.41 4.54 -33.75
CA SER A 177 0.53 4.85 -35.18
C SER A 177 -0.50 5.90 -35.60
N PRO A 178 -0.13 6.92 -36.35
CA PRO A 178 -1.03 8.00 -36.73
C PRO A 178 -2.12 7.57 -37.75
N THR A 179 -1.98 6.41 -38.36
CA THR A 179 -2.91 5.88 -39.37
C THR A 179 -3.71 4.67 -38.90
N ASN A 180 -3.32 4.08 -37.79
CA ASN A 180 -4.00 2.91 -37.19
C ASN A 180 -3.84 2.93 -35.68
N SER A 181 -4.86 3.34 -34.97
CA SER A 181 -4.82 3.44 -33.51
C SER A 181 -4.78 2.08 -32.78
N ASP A 182 -4.89 0.95 -33.49
CA ASP A 182 -4.66 -0.38 -32.92
C ASP A 182 -3.16 -0.77 -32.93
N SER A 183 -2.33 -0.03 -33.69
CA SER A 183 -0.88 -0.23 -33.71
C SER A 183 -0.19 0.60 -32.63
N VAL A 184 0.24 -0.04 -31.57
CA VAL A 184 0.79 0.57 -30.37
C VAL A 184 2.23 0.09 -30.15
N TYR A 185 3.15 1.03 -29.98
CA TYR A 185 4.52 0.76 -29.58
C TYR A 185 4.70 1.15 -28.11
N ILE A 186 5.24 0.24 -27.29
CA ILE A 186 5.55 0.49 -25.88
C ILE A 186 7.01 0.20 -25.59
N ASN A 187 7.63 0.93 -24.68
CA ASN A 187 8.85 0.47 -24.04
C ASN A 187 8.52 -0.38 -22.83
N VAL A 188 8.91 -1.65 -22.91
CA VAL A 188 8.80 -2.57 -21.78
C VAL A 188 10.00 -2.36 -20.85
N ARG A 189 9.72 -2.20 -19.58
CA ARG A 189 10.67 -1.82 -18.56
C ARG A 189 10.52 -2.69 -17.32
N ASN A 190 11.62 -3.10 -16.73
CA ASN A 190 11.58 -3.74 -15.41
C ASN A 190 11.09 -2.72 -14.36
N SER A 191 9.96 -3.04 -13.72
CA SER A 191 9.29 -2.16 -12.78
C SER A 191 10.12 -1.84 -11.54
N ARG A 192 11.02 -2.74 -11.13
CA ARG A 192 11.82 -2.62 -9.91
C ARG A 192 13.16 -1.89 -10.12
N ASN A 193 13.90 -2.22 -11.17
CA ASN A 193 15.25 -1.67 -11.38
C ASN A 193 15.32 -0.64 -12.53
N GLY A 194 14.23 -0.46 -13.28
CA GLY A 194 14.13 0.51 -14.36
C GLY A 194 14.84 0.13 -15.65
N THR A 195 15.44 -1.06 -15.77
CA THR A 195 16.11 -1.52 -16.98
C THR A 195 15.11 -1.64 -18.12
N THR A 196 15.42 -1.07 -19.29
CA THR A 196 14.60 -1.26 -20.48
C THR A 196 14.82 -2.63 -21.09
N HIS A 197 13.74 -3.27 -21.50
CA HIS A 197 13.74 -4.51 -22.26
C HIS A 197 13.47 -4.29 -23.75
N GLY A 198 13.36 -3.04 -24.17
CA GLY A 198 13.20 -2.65 -25.55
C GLY A 198 11.78 -2.29 -25.92
N ILE A 199 11.59 -2.02 -27.21
CA ILE A 199 10.32 -1.60 -27.77
C ILE A 199 9.55 -2.80 -28.30
N TYR A 200 8.31 -2.92 -27.88
CA TYR A 200 7.34 -3.92 -28.31
C TYR A 200 6.24 -3.27 -29.12
N LEU A 201 5.76 -3.98 -30.15
CA LEU A 201 4.67 -3.60 -31.02
C LEU A 201 3.48 -4.51 -30.82
N SER A 202 2.31 -3.92 -30.59
CA SER A 202 1.01 -4.54 -30.78
C SER A 202 0.37 -4.00 -32.05
N THR A 203 -0.37 -4.83 -32.78
CA THR A 203 -1.21 -4.41 -33.93
C THR A 203 -2.69 -4.67 -33.68
N ASP A 204 -3.05 -5.01 -32.46
CA ASP A 204 -4.38 -5.41 -32.00
C ASP A 204 -4.76 -4.73 -30.67
N SER A 205 -4.34 -3.47 -30.51
CA SER A 205 -4.64 -2.64 -29.32
C SER A 205 -4.10 -3.22 -27.99
N GLY A 206 -3.08 -4.06 -28.04
CA GLY A 206 -2.43 -4.62 -26.84
C GLY A 206 -2.87 -6.05 -26.50
N ASP A 207 -3.66 -6.74 -27.33
CA ASP A 207 -3.98 -8.16 -27.12
C ASP A 207 -2.77 -9.07 -27.30
N THR A 208 -1.86 -8.69 -28.21
CA THR A 208 -0.59 -9.40 -28.41
C THR A 208 0.57 -8.42 -28.60
N TRP A 209 1.78 -8.83 -28.18
CA TRP A 209 2.98 -8.03 -28.28
C TRP A 209 4.10 -8.78 -28.98
N ASN A 210 4.80 -8.09 -29.90
CA ASN A 210 5.96 -8.58 -30.59
C ASN A 210 7.15 -7.69 -30.35
N GLU A 211 8.29 -8.27 -30.03
CA GLU A 211 9.55 -7.55 -29.85
C GLU A 211 10.01 -6.96 -31.19
N THR A 212 10.34 -5.65 -31.20
CA THR A 212 10.93 -5.00 -32.37
C THR A 212 12.45 -5.20 -32.38
N ASN A 213 13.13 -4.82 -33.48
CA ASN A 213 14.59 -4.82 -33.50
C ASN A 213 15.21 -3.78 -32.55
N PHE A 214 14.44 -2.81 -32.05
CA PHE A 214 14.92 -1.83 -31.08
C PHE A 214 14.84 -2.38 -29.66
N ASN A 215 15.71 -3.32 -29.37
CA ASN A 215 15.79 -4.02 -28.08
C ASN A 215 17.24 -4.30 -27.67
N PRO A 216 17.53 -4.64 -26.41
CA PRO A 216 18.88 -4.83 -25.91
C PRO A 216 19.71 -5.92 -26.58
N THR A 217 19.09 -6.89 -27.28
CA THR A 217 19.80 -8.00 -27.90
C THR A 217 20.28 -7.66 -29.31
N THR A 218 19.57 -6.78 -30.02
CA THR A 218 19.89 -6.36 -31.39
C THR A 218 20.52 -4.98 -31.46
N LEU A 219 20.29 -4.15 -30.48
CA LEU A 219 20.99 -2.87 -30.35
C LEU A 219 22.46 -3.10 -30.01
N PHE A 220 23.32 -2.40 -30.72
CA PHE A 220 24.75 -2.24 -30.42
C PHE A 220 24.99 -1.48 -29.09
N TRP A 221 24.03 -1.45 -28.17
CA TRP A 221 24.19 -0.89 -26.82
C TRP A 221 25.32 -1.55 -26.02
N GLY A 222 26.21 -2.19 -26.75
CA GLY A 222 27.53 -2.63 -26.38
C GLY A 222 27.58 -3.46 -25.11
N GLY A 223 27.18 -4.73 -25.19
CA GLY A 223 27.04 -5.54 -23.99
C GLY A 223 25.94 -4.99 -23.10
N MET A 224 25.33 -5.78 -22.27
CA MET A 224 24.22 -5.42 -21.44
C MET A 224 24.56 -4.30 -20.44
N GLY A 225 24.67 -3.06 -20.96
CA GLY A 225 24.90 -1.87 -20.16
C GLY A 225 23.66 -1.59 -19.34
N THR A 226 23.79 -1.66 -18.04
CA THR A 226 22.78 -1.56 -17.03
C THR A 226 22.06 -0.21 -16.98
N ASN A 227 22.52 0.79 -17.72
CA ASN A 227 22.04 2.18 -17.64
C ASN A 227 21.32 2.64 -18.91
N ARG A 228 20.75 1.73 -19.69
CA ARG A 228 20.03 2.12 -20.92
C ARG A 228 18.60 2.47 -20.60
N GLN A 229 18.19 3.68 -21.02
CA GLN A 229 16.85 4.21 -20.81
C GLN A 229 16.24 4.66 -22.11
N ILE A 230 14.99 4.31 -22.36
CA ILE A 230 14.14 4.88 -23.41
C ILE A 230 13.17 5.83 -22.71
N TYR A 231 13.20 7.12 -23.07
CA TYR A 231 12.36 8.12 -22.44
C TYR A 231 11.10 8.43 -23.25
N GLN A 232 11.23 8.45 -24.57
CA GLN A 232 10.09 8.70 -25.45
C GLN A 232 10.19 7.94 -26.76
N ILE A 233 9.08 7.36 -27.18
CA ILE A 233 8.82 6.89 -28.55
C ILE A 233 7.90 7.92 -29.19
N ALA A 234 8.19 8.39 -30.41
CA ALA A 234 7.35 9.39 -31.10
C ALA A 234 7.21 9.06 -32.59
N HIS A 235 5.98 8.77 -33.02
CA HIS A 235 5.66 8.66 -34.44
C HIS A 235 5.62 10.01 -35.12
N HIS A 236 6.06 10.05 -36.36
CA HIS A 236 5.79 11.18 -37.23
C HIS A 236 4.27 11.27 -37.52
N PRO A 237 3.64 12.45 -37.42
CA PRO A 237 2.18 12.57 -37.43
C PRO A 237 1.48 12.07 -38.70
N THR A 238 2.18 11.94 -39.83
CA THR A 238 1.60 11.55 -41.13
C THR A 238 2.35 10.42 -41.84
N ILE A 239 3.49 9.97 -41.30
CA ILE A 239 4.32 8.90 -41.90
C ILE A 239 4.46 7.81 -40.82
N PRO A 240 3.64 6.76 -40.87
CA PRO A 240 3.58 5.78 -39.78
C PRO A 240 4.87 4.96 -39.62
N GLU A 241 5.68 4.80 -40.68
CA GLU A 241 6.96 4.10 -40.61
C GLU A 241 8.10 4.92 -40.02
N LEU A 242 7.90 6.26 -39.88
CA LEU A 242 8.90 7.17 -39.35
C LEU A 242 8.72 7.36 -37.86
N ILE A 243 9.66 6.79 -37.09
CA ILE A 243 9.63 6.75 -35.64
C ILE A 243 10.92 7.31 -35.07
N PHE A 244 10.79 8.14 -34.06
CA PHE A 244 11.90 8.65 -33.26
C PHE A 244 11.91 8.03 -31.87
N VAL A 245 13.10 7.78 -31.37
CA VAL A 245 13.30 7.25 -30.01
C VAL A 245 14.32 8.11 -29.28
N GLY A 246 13.86 8.75 -28.22
CA GLY A 246 14.70 9.50 -27.29
C GLY A 246 15.22 8.59 -26.18
N THR A 247 16.52 8.59 -26.00
CA THR A 247 17.20 7.72 -25.03
C THR A 247 18.25 8.50 -24.25
N ASN A 248 18.85 7.88 -23.24
CA ASN A 248 20.03 8.44 -22.55
C ASN A 248 21.35 8.35 -23.37
N GLU A 249 21.32 7.73 -24.55
CA GLU A 249 22.48 7.55 -25.41
C GLU A 249 22.41 8.37 -26.72
N GLY A 250 21.27 9.01 -26.96
CA GLY A 250 21.06 9.81 -28.15
C GLY A 250 19.62 9.82 -28.65
N LEU A 251 19.42 10.52 -29.75
CA LEU A 251 18.20 10.57 -30.52
C LEU A 251 18.32 9.61 -31.70
N PHE A 252 17.44 8.61 -31.75
CA PHE A 252 17.37 7.65 -32.83
C PHE A 252 16.21 7.96 -33.78
N ARG A 253 16.40 7.66 -35.06
CA ARG A 253 15.42 7.87 -36.13
C ARG A 253 15.35 6.62 -37.01
N SER A 254 14.18 6.00 -37.08
CA SER A 254 13.84 4.91 -37.98
C SER A 254 12.86 5.39 -39.06
N SER A 255 12.96 4.88 -40.29
CA SER A 255 12.00 5.11 -41.37
C SER A 255 11.41 3.80 -41.91
N ASP A 256 11.48 2.73 -41.14
CA ASP A 256 11.07 1.38 -41.49
C ASP A 256 10.51 0.59 -40.29
N ASN A 257 9.73 1.28 -39.40
CA ASN A 257 9.09 0.67 -38.23
C ASN A 257 10.08 0.01 -37.25
N LEU A 258 11.21 0.69 -37.00
CA LEU A 258 12.28 0.20 -36.12
C LEU A 258 13.00 -1.07 -36.62
N ALA A 259 12.89 -1.42 -37.90
CA ALA A 259 13.71 -2.46 -38.47
C ALA A 259 15.18 -2.06 -38.56
N THR A 260 15.43 -0.77 -38.93
CA THR A 260 16.76 -0.14 -38.89
C THR A 260 16.64 1.31 -38.39
N TRP A 261 17.74 1.94 -38.04
CA TRP A 261 17.74 3.35 -37.54
C TRP A 261 19.09 4.05 -37.80
N THR A 262 19.02 5.37 -37.75
CA THR A 262 20.18 6.26 -37.69
C THR A 262 20.20 6.98 -36.34
N THR A 263 21.33 7.58 -35.99
CA THR A 263 21.50 8.39 -34.76
C THR A 263 21.85 9.79 -35.11
N PRO A 264 20.86 10.64 -35.42
CA PRO A 264 21.11 12.04 -35.83
C PRO A 264 21.89 12.87 -34.79
N VAL A 265 21.65 12.56 -33.50
CA VAL A 265 22.40 13.17 -32.38
C VAL A 265 22.76 12.04 -31.40
N ALA A 266 24.02 11.83 -31.16
CA ALA A 266 24.56 10.79 -30.26
C ALA A 266 25.05 11.37 -28.94
N THR A 267 25.18 10.52 -27.92
CA THR A 267 25.84 10.81 -26.64
C THR A 267 25.16 11.86 -25.76
N LEU A 268 23.85 12.10 -25.96
CA LEU A 268 23.04 13.03 -25.18
C LEU A 268 21.74 12.34 -24.73
N ASP A 269 21.20 12.81 -23.62
CA ASP A 269 19.97 12.32 -23.00
C ASP A 269 18.76 13.07 -23.57
N PHE A 270 17.98 12.44 -24.45
CA PHE A 270 16.79 13.04 -25.07
C PHE A 270 15.50 12.56 -24.42
N GLN A 271 14.78 13.47 -23.76
CA GLN A 271 13.56 13.16 -23.00
C GLN A 271 12.26 13.53 -23.73
N THR A 272 12.30 14.52 -24.63
CA THR A 272 11.09 15.00 -25.31
C THR A 272 11.34 15.19 -26.79
N ILE A 273 10.39 14.71 -27.61
CA ILE A 273 10.36 14.87 -29.07
C ILE A 273 8.97 15.38 -29.43
N LYS A 274 8.92 16.48 -30.20
CA LYS A 274 7.68 17.09 -30.68
C LYS A 274 7.82 17.42 -32.18
N PHE A 275 6.69 17.40 -32.89
CA PHE A 275 6.63 17.76 -34.31
C PHE A 275 5.89 19.09 -34.47
N HIS A 276 6.35 19.92 -35.37
CA HIS A 276 5.65 21.15 -35.70
C HIS A 276 4.21 20.84 -36.18
N PRO A 277 3.18 21.52 -35.66
CA PRO A 277 1.77 21.10 -35.84
C PRO A 277 1.28 21.06 -37.28
N THR A 278 1.81 21.90 -38.16
CA THR A 278 1.36 22.01 -39.56
C THR A 278 2.45 21.65 -40.59
N ASN A 279 3.72 21.55 -40.16
CA ASN A 279 4.85 21.14 -40.98
C ASN A 279 5.73 20.12 -40.23
N PRO A 280 5.36 18.85 -40.17
CA PRO A 280 6.07 17.86 -39.36
C PRO A 280 7.47 17.46 -39.90
N THR A 281 7.97 18.10 -41.00
CA THR A 281 9.39 18.05 -41.35
C THR A 281 10.25 18.81 -40.33
N ILE A 282 9.64 19.72 -39.56
CA ILE A 282 10.28 20.36 -38.43
C ILE A 282 10.07 19.50 -37.18
N VAL A 283 11.19 19.10 -36.59
CA VAL A 283 11.20 18.23 -35.40
C VAL A 283 11.98 18.93 -34.29
N TYR A 284 11.37 18.96 -33.10
CA TYR A 284 11.98 19.49 -31.90
C TYR A 284 12.37 18.36 -30.97
N ALA A 285 13.58 18.42 -30.44
CA ALA A 285 14.04 17.45 -29.41
C ALA A 285 14.71 18.18 -28.25
N GLN A 286 14.46 17.71 -27.04
CA GLN A 286 14.93 18.32 -25.81
C GLN A 286 15.73 17.31 -25.00
N THR A 287 16.84 17.79 -24.41
CA THR A 287 17.69 16.98 -23.51
C THR A 287 17.44 17.31 -22.05
N SER A 288 17.78 16.36 -21.16
CA SER A 288 17.76 16.59 -19.70
C SER A 288 18.90 17.50 -19.22
N ASN A 289 19.88 17.73 -20.07
CA ASN A 289 21.11 18.45 -19.73
C ASN A 289 20.87 19.95 -19.54
N SER A 290 21.67 20.56 -18.66
CA SER A 290 21.71 22.00 -18.38
C SER A 290 22.23 22.86 -19.53
N SER A 291 22.25 22.37 -20.77
CA SER A 291 22.73 23.11 -21.93
C SER A 291 21.82 24.27 -22.36
N ASN A 292 20.61 24.35 -21.80
CA ASN A 292 19.62 25.41 -22.07
C ASN A 292 19.38 25.66 -23.56
N VAL A 293 19.39 24.59 -24.36
CA VAL A 293 19.07 24.62 -25.78
C VAL A 293 18.11 23.51 -26.13
N ILE A 294 17.29 23.69 -27.16
CA ILE A 294 16.60 22.64 -27.86
C ILE A 294 17.26 22.29 -29.17
N TYR A 295 17.04 21.11 -29.66
CA TYR A 295 17.51 20.65 -30.97
C TYR A 295 16.35 20.76 -31.96
N VAL A 296 16.62 21.41 -33.09
CA VAL A 296 15.62 21.67 -34.12
C VAL A 296 16.11 21.07 -35.45
N SER A 297 15.27 20.24 -36.06
CA SER A 297 15.46 19.77 -37.43
C SER A 297 14.47 20.46 -38.37
N THR A 298 14.88 20.75 -39.61
CA THR A 298 13.99 21.25 -40.68
C THR A 298 13.96 20.30 -41.88
N ASP A 299 14.55 19.11 -41.75
CA ASP A 299 14.71 18.10 -42.81
C ASP A 299 14.11 16.72 -42.45
N GLY A 300 13.12 16.69 -41.61
CA GLY A 300 12.47 15.45 -41.17
C GLY A 300 13.29 14.63 -40.16
N GLY A 301 14.14 15.30 -39.38
CA GLY A 301 14.94 14.68 -38.34
C GLY A 301 16.20 13.98 -38.87
N ILE A 302 16.64 14.31 -40.09
CA ILE A 302 17.89 13.76 -40.64
C ILE A 302 19.09 14.46 -40.00
N THR A 303 19.02 15.78 -39.84
CA THR A 303 20.01 16.61 -39.16
C THR A 303 19.35 17.52 -38.14
N PHE A 304 20.07 17.90 -37.10
CA PHE A 304 19.59 18.81 -36.04
C PHE A 304 20.59 19.94 -35.81
N ASN A 305 20.05 21.14 -35.58
CA ASN A 305 20.79 22.30 -35.11
C ASN A 305 20.31 22.68 -33.72
N THR A 306 21.16 23.29 -32.91
CA THR A 306 20.74 23.82 -31.61
C THR A 306 20.07 25.17 -31.75
N SER A 307 19.08 25.47 -30.94
CA SER A 307 18.59 26.84 -30.73
C SER A 307 19.71 27.75 -30.18
N ASN A 308 19.47 29.04 -30.16
CA ASN A 308 20.21 29.93 -29.30
C ASN A 308 19.99 29.57 -27.83
N THR A 309 20.97 29.89 -26.98
CA THR A 309 20.89 29.58 -25.56
C THR A 309 19.66 30.25 -24.93
N ILE A 310 18.81 29.48 -24.29
CA ILE A 310 17.68 29.99 -23.50
C ILE A 310 18.28 30.59 -22.22
N PRO A 311 18.06 31.90 -21.96
CA PRO A 311 18.60 32.54 -20.77
C PRO A 311 18.02 31.90 -19.49
N GLY A 312 18.86 31.69 -18.47
CA GLY A 312 18.45 31.09 -17.18
C GLY A 312 19.29 29.86 -16.85
N ASN A 313 19.27 29.43 -15.58
CA ASN A 313 19.97 28.24 -15.09
C ASN A 313 19.01 27.07 -14.81
N GLY A 314 17.81 27.09 -15.41
CA GLY A 314 16.74 26.15 -15.11
C GLY A 314 17.11 24.69 -15.41
N SER A 315 17.14 23.87 -14.40
CA SER A 315 17.08 22.43 -14.57
C SER A 315 15.65 22.03 -14.97
N SER A 316 15.50 20.94 -15.73
CA SER A 316 14.18 20.40 -16.11
C SER A 316 13.38 21.26 -17.11
N ILE A 317 13.91 21.42 -18.32
CA ILE A 317 13.15 22.01 -19.44
C ILE A 317 11.95 21.12 -19.79
N LYS A 318 10.76 21.72 -19.94
CA LYS A 318 9.57 21.06 -20.50
C LYS A 318 9.16 21.80 -21.77
N LEU A 319 9.08 21.05 -22.86
CA LEU A 319 8.79 21.55 -24.20
C LEU A 319 7.31 21.36 -24.55
N SER A 320 6.64 22.43 -24.98
CA SER A 320 5.28 22.38 -25.51
C SER A 320 5.17 23.14 -26.84
N ILE A 321 4.26 22.68 -27.68
CA ILE A 321 3.88 23.31 -28.98
C ILE A 321 2.35 23.44 -29.01
N SER A 322 1.85 24.33 -29.89
CA SER A 322 0.42 24.56 -30.01
C SER A 322 0.04 24.73 -31.49
N ALA A 323 -1.04 24.09 -31.91
CA ALA A 323 -1.63 24.26 -33.22
C ALA A 323 -2.26 25.65 -33.39
N ALA A 324 -2.66 26.31 -32.31
CA ALA A 324 -3.14 27.69 -32.32
C ALA A 324 -2.06 28.72 -32.67
N CYS A 325 -0.78 28.38 -32.48
CA CYS A 325 0.39 29.16 -32.94
C CYS A 325 1.46 28.21 -33.50
N PRO A 326 1.35 27.77 -34.78
CA PRO A 326 2.19 26.69 -35.30
C PRO A 326 3.71 26.97 -35.20
N ASN A 327 4.14 28.20 -35.44
CA ASN A 327 5.56 28.57 -35.36
C ASN A 327 6.03 28.88 -33.93
N CYS A 328 5.13 28.82 -32.94
CA CYS A 328 5.49 29.07 -31.56
C CYS A 328 5.99 27.79 -30.89
N VAL A 329 7.07 27.94 -30.13
CA VAL A 329 7.60 26.91 -29.23
C VAL A 329 7.64 27.48 -27.83
N TYR A 330 7.09 26.73 -26.89
CA TYR A 330 7.03 27.15 -25.49
C TYR A 330 7.89 26.25 -24.62
N ILE A 331 8.52 26.82 -23.62
CA ILE A 331 9.39 26.13 -22.69
C ILE A 331 9.05 26.55 -21.27
N GLY A 332 8.78 25.58 -20.41
CA GLY A 332 8.71 25.75 -18.96
C GLY A 332 10.03 25.31 -18.31
N THR A 333 10.59 26.16 -17.44
CA THR A 333 11.77 25.87 -16.63
C THR A 333 11.55 26.35 -15.21
N SER A 334 12.44 25.94 -14.27
CA SER A 334 12.42 26.47 -12.90
C SER A 334 12.57 28.01 -12.82
N ASP A 335 13.09 28.63 -13.85
CA ASP A 335 13.36 30.08 -13.89
C ASP A 335 12.28 30.87 -14.65
N GLY A 336 11.35 30.19 -15.29
CA GLY A 336 10.26 30.85 -15.98
C GLY A 336 9.67 30.13 -17.19
N ILE A 337 8.75 30.81 -17.84
CA ILE A 337 8.13 30.41 -19.11
C ILE A 337 8.75 31.22 -20.24
N TRP A 338 9.13 30.55 -21.30
CA TRP A 338 9.79 31.09 -22.45
C TRP A 338 9.00 30.80 -23.72
N LYS A 339 8.99 31.76 -24.67
CA LYS A 339 8.33 31.62 -25.98
C LYS A 339 9.30 31.95 -27.10
N SER A 340 9.29 31.09 -28.09
CA SER A 340 9.82 31.36 -29.42
C SER A 340 8.68 31.63 -30.39
N THR A 341 8.87 32.49 -31.37
CA THR A 341 7.94 32.75 -32.50
C THR A 341 8.61 32.46 -33.84
N ASP A 342 9.79 31.91 -33.85
CA ASP A 342 10.64 31.60 -35.01
C ASP A 342 11.06 30.12 -35.03
N GLU A 343 10.08 29.23 -34.80
CA GLU A 343 10.27 27.78 -34.87
C GLU A 343 11.34 27.24 -33.90
N GLY A 344 11.45 27.86 -32.72
CA GLY A 344 12.33 27.40 -31.64
C GLY A 344 13.77 27.86 -31.72
N MET A 345 14.11 28.82 -32.57
CA MET A 345 15.49 29.28 -32.70
C MET A 345 15.87 30.33 -31.66
N ASN A 346 14.97 31.29 -31.36
CA ASN A 346 15.18 32.36 -30.38
C ASN A 346 14.05 32.34 -29.34
N PHE A 347 14.37 32.55 -28.05
CA PHE A 347 13.43 32.58 -26.98
C PHE A 347 13.39 33.91 -26.23
N THR A 348 12.17 34.34 -25.89
CA THR A 348 11.90 35.50 -25.03
C THR A 348 11.16 35.00 -23.77
N GLN A 349 11.53 35.49 -22.60
CA GLN A 349 10.85 35.16 -21.36
C GLN A 349 9.47 35.83 -21.32
N LEU A 350 8.45 35.05 -21.02
CA LEU A 350 7.08 35.52 -20.77
C LEU A 350 6.88 35.89 -19.31
N SER A 351 7.30 35.03 -18.40
CA SER A 351 7.04 35.20 -16.95
C SER A 351 7.99 34.37 -16.08
N THR A 352 7.91 34.64 -14.77
CA THR A 352 8.59 33.89 -13.72
C THR A 352 7.51 33.44 -12.68
N PRO A 353 6.79 32.35 -12.92
CA PRO A 353 5.64 31.98 -12.10
C PRO A 353 5.98 31.58 -10.66
N GLY A 354 7.28 31.41 -10.33
CA GLY A 354 7.72 31.08 -8.96
C GLY A 354 7.40 29.66 -8.51
N ILE A 355 7.14 28.77 -9.45
CA ILE A 355 6.83 27.36 -9.20
C ILE A 355 8.15 26.57 -9.20
N SER A 356 8.37 25.70 -8.20
CA SER A 356 9.71 25.19 -7.90
C SER A 356 10.02 23.77 -8.37
N ASN A 357 9.00 22.96 -8.69
CA ASN A 357 9.18 21.55 -9.10
C ASN A 357 8.36 21.25 -10.35
N TYR A 358 9.03 21.22 -11.50
CA TYR A 358 8.38 21.08 -12.80
C TYR A 358 8.21 19.60 -13.21
N GLY A 359 7.06 18.99 -12.93
CA GLY A 359 6.68 17.69 -13.46
C GLY A 359 6.20 17.77 -14.92
N ALA A 360 5.37 18.76 -15.23
CA ALA A 360 4.65 18.85 -16.49
C ALA A 360 4.43 20.30 -16.97
N PHE A 361 4.32 20.47 -18.30
CA PHE A 361 3.96 21.75 -18.92
C PHE A 361 3.23 21.49 -20.25
N ALA A 362 2.08 22.11 -20.44
CA ALA A 362 1.32 22.04 -21.69
C ALA A 362 0.70 23.38 -22.05
N VAL A 363 0.69 23.71 -23.32
CA VAL A 363 -0.04 24.84 -23.90
C VAL A 363 -1.22 24.28 -24.67
N SER A 364 -2.39 24.92 -24.54
CA SER A 364 -3.59 24.51 -25.29
C SER A 364 -3.34 24.54 -26.79
N ASP A 365 -3.78 23.50 -27.48
CA ASP A 365 -3.67 23.38 -28.92
C ASP A 365 -4.73 24.21 -29.68
N VAL A 366 -5.71 24.80 -28.97
CA VAL A 366 -6.77 25.65 -29.55
C VAL A 366 -6.69 27.12 -29.11
N ASP A 367 -6.04 27.45 -27.99
CA ASP A 367 -5.87 28.83 -27.49
C ASP A 367 -4.59 28.97 -26.68
N THR A 368 -3.59 29.65 -27.21
CA THR A 368 -2.29 29.86 -26.57
C THR A 368 -2.34 30.64 -25.25
N ASN A 369 -3.43 31.34 -24.94
CA ASN A 369 -3.59 32.00 -23.65
C ASN A 369 -3.74 30.99 -22.52
N ILE A 370 -4.21 29.79 -22.82
CA ILE A 370 -4.45 28.74 -21.83
C ILE A 370 -3.22 27.84 -21.72
N MET A 371 -2.63 27.79 -20.53
CA MET A 371 -1.45 26.97 -20.25
C MET A 371 -1.61 26.23 -18.92
N LEU A 372 -1.13 25.01 -18.90
CA LEU A 372 -1.04 24.17 -17.71
C LEU A 372 0.41 24.06 -17.25
N PHE A 373 0.61 24.18 -15.99
CA PHE A 373 1.86 23.93 -15.31
C PHE A 373 1.63 22.96 -14.15
N GLY A 374 2.35 21.86 -14.11
CA GLY A 374 2.20 20.80 -13.10
C GLY A 374 3.45 20.61 -12.26
N ASP A 375 3.29 20.64 -10.94
CA ASP A 375 4.30 20.20 -9.98
C ASP A 375 3.66 19.15 -9.02
N ILE A 376 3.43 19.48 -7.77
CA ILE A 376 2.63 18.68 -6.84
C ILE A 376 1.14 18.79 -7.19
N ASP A 377 0.71 20.00 -7.56
CA ASP A 377 -0.62 20.36 -8.02
C ASP A 377 -0.55 20.93 -9.44
N THR A 378 -1.68 21.09 -10.10
CA THR A 378 -1.77 21.82 -11.36
C THR A 378 -2.03 23.30 -11.14
N HIS A 379 -1.41 24.11 -11.99
CA HIS A 379 -1.59 25.55 -12.07
C HIS A 379 -2.01 25.92 -13.49
N MET A 380 -3.02 26.75 -13.63
CA MET A 380 -3.53 27.18 -14.93
C MET A 380 -3.28 28.66 -15.16
N SER A 381 -2.91 28.99 -16.39
CA SER A 381 -2.85 30.35 -16.91
C SER A 381 -3.96 30.56 -17.93
N THR A 382 -4.50 31.79 -17.99
CA THR A 382 -5.47 32.26 -19.00
C THR A 382 -4.99 33.54 -19.70
N ASP A 383 -3.70 33.89 -19.54
CA ASP A 383 -3.08 35.12 -20.01
C ASP A 383 -1.72 34.86 -20.69
N GLU A 384 -1.61 33.74 -21.41
CA GLU A 384 -0.38 33.32 -22.12
C GLU A 384 0.83 33.16 -21.16
N GLY A 385 0.58 32.60 -19.98
CA GLY A 385 1.63 32.29 -19.03
C GLY A 385 2.15 33.47 -18.22
N GLN A 386 1.48 34.62 -18.23
CA GLN A 386 1.89 35.78 -17.43
C GLN A 386 1.61 35.54 -15.95
N THR A 387 0.47 34.93 -15.65
CA THR A 387 0.10 34.49 -14.29
C THR A 387 -0.40 33.05 -14.27
N PHE A 388 -0.16 32.37 -13.16
CA PHE A 388 -0.65 31.01 -12.93
C PHE A 388 -1.40 30.95 -11.61
N ASN A 389 -2.57 30.32 -11.61
CA ASN A 389 -3.38 30.08 -10.42
C ASN A 389 -3.49 28.57 -10.16
N GLN A 390 -3.37 28.18 -8.91
CA GLN A 390 -3.55 26.77 -8.50
C GLN A 390 -4.97 26.32 -8.86
N ALA A 391 -5.07 25.19 -9.56
CA ALA A 391 -6.31 24.61 -10.05
C ALA A 391 -6.69 23.31 -9.33
N THR A 392 -5.72 22.61 -8.75
CA THR A 392 -5.97 21.35 -8.03
C THR A 392 -5.38 21.40 -6.61
N TYR A 393 -5.84 20.46 -5.78
CA TYR A 393 -5.49 20.43 -4.35
C TYR A 393 -5.32 18.99 -3.89
N TRP A 394 -4.11 18.44 -4.01
CA TRP A 394 -3.76 17.07 -3.62
C TRP A 394 -4.01 16.74 -2.14
N SER A 395 -3.83 17.73 -1.25
CA SER A 395 -3.96 17.54 0.19
C SER A 395 -5.41 17.56 0.69
N GLN A 396 -6.38 17.70 -0.20
CA GLN A 396 -7.82 17.75 0.12
C GLN A 396 -8.54 16.48 -0.32
N GLY A 397 -7.82 15.39 -0.56
CA GLY A 397 -8.38 14.14 -1.08
C GLY A 397 -9.57 13.62 -0.26
N ASN A 398 -9.49 13.64 1.07
CA ASN A 398 -10.57 13.19 1.94
C ASN A 398 -11.81 14.10 1.96
N ALA A 399 -11.66 15.41 1.67
CA ALA A 399 -12.77 16.36 1.65
C ALA A 399 -13.38 16.53 0.24
N ASN A 400 -12.57 16.39 -0.79
CA ASN A 400 -12.92 16.76 -2.17
C ASN A 400 -12.83 15.59 -3.16
N TYR A 401 -12.42 14.41 -2.70
CA TYR A 401 -12.30 13.25 -3.57
C TYR A 401 -13.61 13.01 -4.33
N ASN A 402 -13.51 13.06 -5.66
CA ASN A 402 -14.60 12.80 -6.60
C ASN A 402 -15.88 13.66 -6.43
N THR A 403 -15.87 14.73 -5.60
CA THR A 403 -17.06 15.54 -5.31
C THR A 403 -17.00 16.96 -5.85
N THR A 404 -15.82 17.60 -5.87
CA THR A 404 -15.65 18.99 -6.34
C THR A 404 -14.99 19.09 -7.70
N GLY A 405 -14.41 18.01 -8.22
CA GLY A 405 -13.64 18.00 -9.45
C GLY A 405 -12.32 18.80 -9.36
N THR A 406 -11.86 19.16 -8.16
CA THR A 406 -10.60 19.90 -7.95
C THR A 406 -9.52 19.04 -7.28
N TYR A 407 -9.84 17.83 -6.91
CA TYR A 407 -8.87 16.87 -6.42
C TYR A 407 -8.13 16.19 -7.57
N VAL A 408 -6.81 16.15 -7.48
CA VAL A 408 -5.91 15.34 -8.33
C VAL A 408 -4.79 14.85 -7.42
N HIS A 409 -4.33 13.62 -7.63
CA HIS A 409 -3.22 13.06 -6.86
C HIS A 409 -1.95 13.91 -7.04
N ALA A 410 -1.12 13.95 -6.01
CA ALA A 410 0.14 14.67 -6.02
C ALA A 410 1.11 14.18 -7.12
N ASP A 411 2.10 15.02 -7.43
CA ASP A 411 3.22 14.73 -8.32
C ASP A 411 2.79 14.53 -9.79
N ILE A 412 2.48 15.63 -10.46
CA ILE A 412 2.11 15.65 -11.88
C ILE A 412 3.35 15.28 -12.73
N ARG A 413 3.28 14.15 -13.45
CA ARG A 413 4.41 13.59 -14.21
C ARG A 413 4.47 14.05 -15.67
N GLY A 414 3.33 14.27 -16.29
CA GLY A 414 3.21 14.72 -17.67
C GLY A 414 1.91 15.46 -17.92
N ALA A 415 1.91 16.27 -18.97
CA ALA A 415 0.73 16.99 -19.44
C ALA A 415 0.70 17.11 -20.96
N THR A 416 -0.50 17.02 -21.55
CA THR A 416 -0.77 17.36 -22.95
C THR A 416 -2.11 18.08 -23.06
N CYS A 417 -2.33 18.75 -24.19
CA CYS A 417 -3.65 19.23 -24.59
C CYS A 417 -4.00 18.62 -25.95
N VAL A 418 -5.19 18.04 -26.06
CA VAL A 418 -5.70 17.42 -27.30
C VAL A 418 -7.11 17.93 -27.52
N ASN A 419 -7.33 18.67 -28.63
CA ASN A 419 -8.63 19.28 -28.96
C ASN A 419 -9.20 20.17 -27.83
N GLY A 420 -8.32 20.90 -27.12
CA GLY A 420 -8.69 21.79 -26.02
C GLY A 420 -8.90 21.08 -24.67
N VAL A 421 -8.80 19.77 -24.61
CA VAL A 421 -8.88 18.97 -23.38
C VAL A 421 -7.48 18.78 -22.82
N PHE A 422 -7.26 19.21 -21.57
CA PHE A 422 -6.01 18.96 -20.88
C PHE A 422 -6.02 17.56 -20.24
N TRP A 423 -4.91 16.86 -20.40
CA TRP A 423 -4.65 15.55 -19.84
C TRP A 423 -3.39 15.62 -18.97
N ILE A 424 -3.44 14.97 -17.83
CA ILE A 424 -2.30 14.82 -16.92
C ILE A 424 -2.21 13.39 -16.40
N ASN A 425 -1.01 12.94 -16.12
CA ASN A 425 -0.75 11.70 -15.41
C ASN A 425 -0.01 11.99 -14.11
N THR A 426 -0.33 11.23 -13.07
CA THR A 426 0.13 11.45 -11.70
C THR A 426 0.62 10.15 -11.07
N ASP A 427 1.05 10.20 -9.81
CA ASP A 427 1.38 8.99 -9.05
C ASP A 427 0.12 8.24 -8.52
N GLY A 428 -1.07 8.72 -8.84
CA GLY A 428 -2.34 8.08 -8.45
C GLY A 428 -3.29 7.77 -9.59
N PHE A 429 -3.36 8.62 -10.63
CA PHE A 429 -4.35 8.52 -11.68
C PHE A 429 -3.90 9.09 -13.02
N LEU A 430 -4.58 8.67 -14.09
CA LEU A 430 -4.76 9.48 -15.29
C LEU A 430 -5.94 10.45 -15.04
N CYS A 431 -5.80 11.72 -15.44
CA CYS A 431 -6.85 12.72 -15.25
C CYS A 431 -7.02 13.56 -16.50
N ARG A 432 -8.24 14.11 -16.70
CA ARG A 432 -8.50 15.09 -17.77
C ARG A 432 -9.33 16.26 -17.28
N SER A 433 -9.16 17.42 -17.95
CA SER A 433 -10.00 18.61 -17.77
C SER A 433 -10.50 19.10 -19.14
N PRO A 434 -11.82 19.10 -19.40
CA PRO A 434 -12.41 19.60 -20.64
C PRO A 434 -12.70 21.11 -20.58
N ASP A 435 -12.50 21.77 -19.45
CA ASP A 435 -12.94 23.13 -19.14
C ASP A 435 -11.80 24.05 -18.68
N ASN A 436 -10.60 23.84 -19.23
CA ASN A 436 -9.41 24.63 -18.95
C ASN A 436 -8.98 24.61 -17.46
N GLY A 437 -9.08 23.45 -16.82
CA GLY A 437 -8.59 23.22 -15.45
C GLY A 437 -9.58 23.64 -14.36
N VAL A 438 -10.84 23.97 -14.69
CA VAL A 438 -11.86 24.31 -13.69
C VAL A 438 -12.31 23.08 -12.94
N THR A 439 -12.55 21.96 -13.68
CA THR A 439 -12.83 20.65 -13.11
C THR A 439 -11.93 19.58 -13.72
N TRP A 440 -11.67 18.54 -12.94
CA TRP A 440 -10.85 17.40 -13.30
C TRP A 440 -11.62 16.10 -13.09
N GLU A 441 -11.60 15.26 -14.11
CA GLU A 441 -12.10 13.90 -14.07
C GLU A 441 -10.91 12.96 -13.82
N ILE A 442 -11.03 12.06 -12.86
CA ILE A 442 -10.05 11.01 -12.56
C ILE A 442 -10.53 9.70 -13.17
N PHE A 443 -9.59 8.89 -13.67
CA PHE A 443 -9.89 7.59 -14.26
C PHE A 443 -9.51 6.48 -13.28
N GLU A 444 -10.51 5.69 -12.89
CA GLU A 444 -10.39 4.50 -12.06
C GLU A 444 -10.65 3.24 -12.90
N GLY A 445 -10.44 2.06 -12.33
CA GLY A 445 -10.67 0.76 -12.98
C GLY A 445 -9.39 -0.03 -13.28
N GLN A 446 -8.20 0.52 -13.03
CA GLN A 446 -6.92 -0.14 -13.26
C GLN A 446 -6.30 -0.56 -11.92
N SER A 447 -5.90 -1.83 -11.81
CA SER A 447 -5.15 -2.31 -10.65
C SER A 447 -3.66 -2.17 -10.90
N ILE A 448 -3.12 -1.00 -10.56
CA ILE A 448 -1.71 -0.62 -10.85
C ILE A 448 -0.94 -0.19 -9.60
N ARG A 449 -1.41 -0.60 -8.41
CA ARG A 449 -0.83 -0.19 -7.13
C ARG A 449 0.48 -0.91 -6.84
N GLU A 450 1.46 -0.16 -6.34
CA GLU A 450 2.79 -0.64 -5.93
C GLU A 450 2.77 -0.94 -4.43
N TYR A 451 2.48 -2.19 -4.06
CA TYR A 451 2.35 -2.59 -2.67
C TYR A 451 3.68 -2.91 -2.01
N TYR A 452 3.76 -2.66 -0.70
CA TYR A 452 4.84 -3.10 0.18
C TYR A 452 4.44 -4.31 1.02
N ASN A 453 3.22 -4.29 1.59
CA ASN A 453 2.80 -5.29 2.57
C ASN A 453 1.27 -5.41 2.66
N LEU A 454 0.77 -6.46 3.36
CA LEU A 454 -0.66 -6.68 3.63
C LEU A 454 -0.87 -7.23 5.04
N GLY A 455 -2.14 -7.23 5.47
CA GLY A 455 -2.65 -7.98 6.60
C GLY A 455 -4.04 -8.50 6.28
N VAL A 456 -4.30 -9.78 6.47
CA VAL A 456 -5.58 -10.42 6.16
C VAL A 456 -6.44 -10.58 7.41
N SER A 457 -7.75 -10.58 7.24
CA SER A 457 -8.67 -10.99 8.29
C SER A 457 -8.78 -12.53 8.32
N GLN A 458 -8.73 -13.10 9.52
CA GLN A 458 -8.96 -14.52 9.70
C GLN A 458 -10.44 -14.84 9.93
N SER A 459 -11.27 -13.85 10.28
CA SER A 459 -12.70 -14.01 10.52
C SER A 459 -13.59 -13.60 9.35
N ASN A 460 -13.09 -12.78 8.41
CA ASN A 460 -13.86 -12.29 7.26
C ASN A 460 -13.02 -12.30 6.00
N HIS A 461 -13.37 -13.17 5.05
CA HIS A 461 -12.67 -13.29 3.77
C HIS A 461 -12.59 -12.00 2.96
N GLU A 462 -13.57 -11.10 3.10
CA GLU A 462 -13.63 -9.87 2.31
C GLU A 462 -12.68 -8.76 2.79
N ARG A 463 -12.06 -8.92 3.97
CA ARG A 463 -11.25 -7.87 4.58
C ARG A 463 -9.75 -8.10 4.41
N THR A 464 -9.06 -7.07 3.94
CA THR A 464 -7.59 -7.00 3.88
C THR A 464 -7.16 -5.56 4.07
N ILE A 465 -6.13 -5.33 4.86
CA ILE A 465 -5.44 -4.04 4.94
C ILE A 465 -4.12 -4.12 4.19
N THR A 466 -3.78 -3.10 3.43
CA THR A 466 -2.58 -3.10 2.56
C THR A 466 -1.83 -1.78 2.67
N GLY A 467 -0.52 -1.82 2.46
CA GLY A 467 0.33 -0.64 2.41
C GLY A 467 1.02 -0.48 1.05
N SER A 468 1.00 0.73 0.48
CA SER A 468 1.51 1.00 -0.87
C SER A 468 2.33 2.28 -0.97
N GLN A 469 3.24 2.33 -1.94
CA GLN A 469 4.05 3.50 -2.25
C GLN A 469 3.17 4.65 -2.76
N ASP A 470 3.35 5.84 -2.19
CA ASP A 470 2.66 7.11 -2.52
C ASP A 470 1.12 7.08 -2.43
N ASN A 471 0.52 5.89 -2.33
CA ASN A 471 -0.92 5.67 -2.28
C ASN A 471 -1.41 5.13 -0.93
N GLY A 472 -0.57 5.20 0.11
CA GLY A 472 -0.93 5.02 1.51
C GLY A 472 -1.35 3.61 1.92
N THR A 473 -2.11 3.58 3.02
CA THR A 473 -2.71 2.37 3.60
C THR A 473 -4.17 2.30 3.21
N SER A 474 -4.60 1.16 2.68
CA SER A 474 -5.96 0.94 2.18
C SER A 474 -6.58 -0.32 2.78
N ILE A 475 -7.89 -0.33 2.90
CA ILE A 475 -8.67 -1.45 3.43
C ILE A 475 -9.61 -1.95 2.32
N LYS A 476 -9.48 -3.25 1.95
CA LYS A 476 -10.42 -3.92 1.06
C LYS A 476 -11.74 -4.12 1.79
N THR A 477 -12.83 -3.78 1.13
CA THR A 477 -14.21 -4.10 1.51
C THR A 477 -14.76 -5.21 0.61
N GLU A 478 -16.02 -5.57 0.77
CA GLU A 478 -16.67 -6.57 -0.07
C GLU A 478 -16.67 -6.17 -1.56
N THR A 479 -16.88 -4.90 -1.87
CA THR A 479 -17.10 -4.41 -3.25
C THR A 479 -16.07 -3.40 -3.74
N SER A 480 -15.29 -2.78 -2.83
CA SER A 480 -14.38 -1.70 -3.16
C SER A 480 -13.29 -1.53 -2.08
N TRP A 481 -12.73 -0.32 -1.98
CA TRP A 481 -11.63 -0.03 -1.10
C TRP A 481 -11.83 1.29 -0.33
N ILE A 482 -11.38 1.30 0.92
CA ILE A 482 -11.30 2.50 1.76
C ILE A 482 -9.84 2.97 1.79
N GLU A 483 -9.60 4.20 1.39
CA GLU A 483 -8.31 4.86 1.55
C GLU A 483 -8.16 5.37 2.99
N PHE A 484 -7.52 4.54 3.83
CA PHE A 484 -7.49 4.73 5.27
C PHE A 484 -6.55 5.84 5.72
N TYR A 485 -5.30 5.82 5.22
CA TYR A 485 -4.28 6.80 5.60
C TYR A 485 -3.24 7.01 4.51
N GLY A 486 -2.77 8.25 4.32
CA GLY A 486 -1.80 8.64 3.28
C GLY A 486 -0.33 8.32 3.59
N ALA A 487 0.58 8.89 2.84
CA ALA A 487 2.03 8.66 2.78
C ALA A 487 2.42 7.35 2.05
N ASP A 488 3.55 6.71 2.39
CA ASP A 488 3.84 5.34 1.98
C ASP A 488 3.26 4.41 3.04
N GLY A 489 2.20 3.68 2.69
CA GLY A 489 1.64 2.64 3.53
C GLY A 489 2.59 1.45 3.62
N MET A 490 2.66 0.84 4.80
CA MET A 490 3.55 -0.27 5.12
C MET A 490 2.76 -1.44 5.72
N GLU A 491 3.26 -2.05 6.77
CA GLU A 491 2.63 -3.15 7.51
C GLU A 491 1.19 -2.86 7.91
N GLY A 492 0.37 -3.90 7.89
CA GLY A 492 -0.99 -3.87 8.41
C GLY A 492 -1.37 -5.17 9.11
N ILE A 493 -2.23 -5.08 10.13
CA ILE A 493 -2.83 -6.22 10.81
C ILE A 493 -4.32 -6.00 11.01
N ILE A 494 -5.07 -7.09 11.04
CA ILE A 494 -6.50 -7.13 11.38
C ILE A 494 -6.66 -8.02 12.61
N HIS A 495 -7.45 -7.58 13.60
CA HIS A 495 -7.73 -8.38 14.78
C HIS A 495 -8.46 -9.67 14.36
N PRO A 496 -7.97 -10.86 14.74
CA PRO A 496 -8.44 -12.12 14.17
C PRO A 496 -9.93 -12.37 14.31
N LEU A 497 -10.57 -11.93 15.40
CA LEU A 497 -11.99 -12.17 15.68
C LEU A 497 -12.90 -10.95 15.39
N ASN A 498 -12.33 -9.78 15.14
CA ASN A 498 -13.08 -8.56 14.83
C ASN A 498 -12.41 -7.79 13.70
N ASP A 499 -12.92 -7.94 12.49
CA ASP A 499 -12.38 -7.35 11.28
C ASP A 499 -12.56 -5.82 11.17
N ASP A 500 -13.30 -5.18 12.08
CA ASP A 500 -13.35 -3.71 12.20
C ASP A 500 -12.15 -3.14 12.95
N TRP A 501 -11.44 -3.97 13.72
CA TRP A 501 -10.25 -3.56 14.44
C TRP A 501 -8.99 -3.83 13.63
N MET A 502 -8.39 -2.77 13.13
CA MET A 502 -7.20 -2.85 12.29
C MET A 502 -6.13 -1.87 12.73
N MET A 503 -4.90 -2.20 12.43
CA MET A 503 -3.78 -1.29 12.57
C MET A 503 -2.95 -1.30 11.29
N GLY A 504 -2.76 -0.13 10.69
CA GLY A 504 -1.87 0.07 9.56
C GLY A 504 -0.67 0.92 9.95
N SER A 505 0.29 1.03 9.06
CA SER A 505 1.47 1.84 9.28
C SER A 505 1.88 2.63 8.07
N VAL A 506 2.68 3.68 8.32
CA VAL A 506 3.47 4.36 7.31
C VAL A 506 4.95 4.14 7.61
N GLN A 507 5.81 4.64 6.74
CA GLN A 507 7.25 4.44 6.84
C GLN A 507 7.80 4.74 8.25
N ASN A 508 8.85 4.01 8.61
CA ASN A 508 9.55 4.11 9.88
C ASN A 508 8.71 3.78 11.12
N GLY A 509 7.67 2.96 10.96
CA GLY A 509 6.90 2.40 12.04
C GLY A 509 5.88 3.33 12.70
N ILE A 510 5.44 4.39 12.02
CA ILE A 510 4.32 5.21 12.49
C ILE A 510 3.03 4.40 12.34
N ARG A 511 2.26 4.22 13.43
CA ARG A 511 1.07 3.37 13.49
C ARG A 511 -0.22 4.17 13.53
N ARG A 512 -1.22 3.67 12.79
CA ARG A 512 -2.59 4.16 12.77
C ARG A 512 -3.56 3.01 13.00
N ARG A 513 -4.51 3.21 13.89
CA ARG A 513 -5.52 2.22 14.26
C ARG A 513 -6.92 2.69 13.88
N THR A 514 -7.76 1.76 13.47
CA THR A 514 -9.23 1.89 13.44
C THR A 514 -9.86 0.84 14.34
N LYS A 515 -11.08 1.10 14.81
CA LYS A 515 -11.95 0.16 15.54
C LYS A 515 -13.38 0.14 14.96
N ASP A 516 -13.56 0.71 13.77
CA ASP A 516 -14.83 0.89 13.09
C ASP A 516 -14.72 0.61 11.57
N GLY A 517 -13.88 -0.37 11.20
CA GLY A 517 -13.73 -0.81 9.81
C GLY A 517 -13.11 0.23 8.87
N GLY A 518 -12.36 1.19 9.42
CA GLY A 518 -11.71 2.24 8.63
C GLY A 518 -12.48 3.54 8.51
N GLN A 519 -13.62 3.70 9.22
CA GLN A 519 -14.40 4.93 9.19
C GLN A 519 -13.70 6.08 9.94
N SER A 520 -12.94 5.75 10.97
CA SER A 520 -12.09 6.71 11.70
C SER A 520 -10.67 6.17 11.89
N GLN A 521 -9.74 7.04 12.29
CA GLN A 521 -8.36 6.65 12.53
C GLN A 521 -7.78 7.34 13.77
N GLN A 522 -6.91 6.64 14.48
CA GLN A 522 -6.19 7.12 15.66
C GLN A 522 -4.69 6.83 15.54
N GLY A 523 -3.86 7.81 15.91
CA GLY A 523 -2.42 7.60 16.06
C GLY A 523 -2.11 6.80 17.32
N VAL A 524 -1.37 5.69 17.16
CA VAL A 524 -1.05 4.76 18.26
C VAL A 524 0.43 4.33 18.26
N THR A 525 1.29 5.13 17.69
CA THR A 525 2.73 4.85 17.63
C THR A 525 3.35 4.82 19.04
N PRO A 526 4.18 3.81 19.38
CA PRO A 526 4.92 3.82 20.64
C PRO A 526 5.78 5.07 20.79
N PRO A 527 5.91 5.65 21.99
CA PRO A 527 6.74 6.83 22.18
C PRO A 527 8.22 6.50 22.04
N ASN A 528 8.99 7.43 21.46
CA ASN A 528 10.45 7.34 21.29
C ASN A 528 10.95 6.09 20.56
N GLN A 529 10.13 5.55 19.65
CA GLN A 529 10.51 4.43 18.79
C GLN A 529 11.32 4.91 17.58
N SER A 530 12.13 4.01 17.01
CA SER A 530 12.77 4.14 15.70
C SER A 530 12.55 2.84 14.94
N GLY A 531 11.86 2.89 13.79
CA GLY A 531 11.56 1.72 12.97
C GLY A 531 12.35 1.70 11.66
N SER A 532 12.53 0.51 11.09
CA SER A 532 13.01 0.34 9.71
C SER A 532 12.04 0.96 8.69
N TRP A 533 12.41 1.00 7.42
CA TRP A 533 11.53 1.52 6.36
C TRP A 533 10.16 0.85 6.39
N ILE A 534 10.13 -0.48 6.39
CA ILE A 534 8.98 -1.29 6.78
C ILE A 534 9.28 -1.86 8.17
N ALA A 535 8.65 -1.34 9.20
CA ALA A 535 8.85 -1.80 10.58
C ALA A 535 7.84 -2.91 10.88
N PRO A 536 8.26 -4.12 11.29
CA PRO A 536 7.34 -5.23 11.51
C PRO A 536 6.26 -4.93 12.55
N LEU A 537 5.07 -5.47 12.31
CA LEU A 537 3.88 -5.34 13.15
C LEU A 537 3.11 -6.66 13.09
N PHE A 538 2.79 -7.25 14.25
CA PHE A 538 1.98 -8.46 14.33
C PHE A 538 1.21 -8.52 15.65
N TYR A 539 0.14 -9.30 15.68
CA TYR A 539 -0.58 -9.61 16.91
C TYR A 539 -0.05 -10.92 17.55
N ASP A 540 -0.34 -11.10 18.82
CA ASP A 540 -0.06 -12.36 19.53
C ASP A 540 -1.11 -13.42 19.15
N PRO A 541 -0.72 -14.56 18.59
CA PRO A 541 -1.66 -15.60 18.17
C PRO A 541 -2.41 -16.28 19.33
N ASN A 542 -1.97 -16.08 20.59
CA ASN A 542 -2.59 -16.62 21.78
C ASN A 542 -3.17 -15.53 22.71
N ASP A 543 -3.17 -14.27 22.24
CA ASP A 543 -3.81 -13.15 22.92
C ASP A 543 -4.03 -12.00 21.94
N HIS A 544 -5.15 -11.99 21.23
CA HIS A 544 -5.40 -11.09 20.10
C HIS A 544 -5.43 -9.60 20.49
N MET A 545 -5.59 -9.27 21.77
CA MET A 545 -5.45 -7.90 22.27
C MET A 545 -3.99 -7.45 22.35
N LYS A 546 -3.04 -8.41 22.33
CA LYS A 546 -1.62 -8.09 22.30
C LYS A 546 -1.13 -7.88 20.90
N VAL A 547 -0.47 -6.75 20.69
CA VAL A 547 0.21 -6.42 19.44
C VAL A 547 1.65 -6.02 19.70
N TYR A 548 2.51 -6.32 18.74
CA TYR A 548 3.94 -6.04 18.81
C TYR A 548 4.33 -5.04 17.73
N HIS A 549 4.95 -3.94 18.15
CA HIS A 549 5.65 -3.02 17.27
C HIS A 549 7.15 -3.28 17.38
N ILE A 550 7.80 -3.47 16.24
CA ILE A 550 9.22 -3.81 16.16
C ILE A 550 9.97 -2.62 15.58
N GLY A 551 10.95 -2.12 16.33
CA GLY A 551 11.79 -1.00 15.93
C GLY A 551 13.27 -1.28 16.20
N ASP A 552 13.93 -0.39 16.93
CA ASP A 552 15.25 -0.66 17.55
C ASP A 552 15.13 -1.59 18.77
N SER A 553 13.93 -1.81 19.21
CA SER A 553 13.53 -2.62 20.36
C SER A 553 12.16 -3.22 20.11
N ILE A 554 11.80 -4.20 20.95
CA ILE A 554 10.46 -4.78 20.94
C ILE A 554 9.56 -3.95 21.84
N TYR A 555 8.41 -3.51 21.30
CA TYR A 555 7.34 -2.87 22.05
C TYR A 555 6.09 -3.74 21.99
N ARG A 556 5.44 -3.94 23.13
CA ARG A 556 4.20 -4.69 23.23
C ARG A 556 3.08 -3.80 23.78
N SER A 557 1.94 -3.89 23.19
CA SER A 557 0.67 -3.39 23.73
C SER A 557 -0.18 -4.59 24.15
N ASP A 558 -0.86 -4.46 25.28
CA ASP A 558 -1.82 -5.48 25.78
C ASP A 558 -3.29 -5.04 25.55
N ASP A 559 -3.51 -3.93 24.82
CA ASP A 559 -4.80 -3.26 24.59
C ASP A 559 -4.98 -2.77 23.15
N PHE A 560 -4.47 -3.55 22.20
CA PHE A 560 -4.51 -3.28 20.76
C PHE A 560 -3.99 -1.89 20.40
N GLY A 561 -2.84 -1.51 20.96
CA GLY A 561 -2.09 -0.29 20.64
C GLY A 561 -2.47 0.96 21.44
N SER A 562 -3.33 0.89 22.48
CA SER A 562 -3.65 2.06 23.29
C SER A 562 -2.49 2.44 24.23
N ASN A 563 -1.81 1.43 24.83
CA ASN A 563 -0.64 1.62 25.67
C ASN A 563 0.49 0.69 25.23
N TRP A 564 1.73 1.14 25.35
CA TRP A 564 2.90 0.38 24.92
C TRP A 564 3.93 0.21 26.02
N THR A 565 4.44 -1.01 26.14
CA THR A 565 5.55 -1.37 27.03
C THR A 565 6.74 -1.76 26.19
N LYS A 566 7.89 -1.11 26.44
CA LYS A 566 9.16 -1.51 25.85
C LYS A 566 9.65 -2.77 26.56
N LEU A 567 9.99 -3.83 25.83
CA LEU A 567 10.51 -5.09 26.35
C LEU A 567 12.04 -5.15 26.22
N GLY A 568 12.57 -5.94 25.29
CA GLY A 568 13.99 -6.14 25.07
C GLY A 568 14.47 -5.57 23.73
N SER A 569 15.77 -5.74 23.48
CA SER A 569 16.43 -5.43 22.22
C SER A 569 17.39 -6.57 21.87
N PRO A 570 17.56 -6.92 20.59
CA PRO A 570 18.58 -7.86 20.15
C PRO A 570 20.00 -7.30 20.39
N SER A 571 21.00 -8.14 20.21
CA SER A 571 22.41 -7.75 20.43
C SER A 571 23.00 -6.95 19.25
N PHE A 572 22.44 -7.08 18.05
CA PHE A 572 22.85 -6.29 16.89
C PHE A 572 22.34 -4.85 16.96
N SER A 573 23.05 -3.93 16.32
CA SER A 573 22.73 -2.49 16.37
C SER A 573 21.77 -2.06 15.25
N GLY A 574 20.97 -1.03 15.52
CA GLY A 574 20.05 -0.38 14.58
C GLY A 574 18.65 -1.01 14.58
N THR A 575 17.82 -0.64 13.63
CA THR A 575 16.42 -1.07 13.55
C THR A 575 16.29 -2.49 13.01
N ILE A 576 15.39 -3.27 13.61
CA ILE A 576 15.02 -4.61 13.17
C ILE A 576 14.24 -4.49 11.86
N SER A 577 14.56 -5.32 10.87
CA SER A 577 13.89 -5.28 9.55
C SER A 577 12.85 -6.37 9.38
N TYR A 578 13.03 -7.53 10.01
CA TYR A 578 12.13 -8.69 9.93
C TYR A 578 11.90 -9.28 11.31
N ALA A 579 10.68 -9.67 11.61
CA ALA A 579 10.33 -10.31 12.86
C ALA A 579 9.06 -11.14 12.70
N THR A 580 8.98 -12.26 13.43
CA THR A 580 7.81 -13.13 13.46
C THR A 580 7.66 -13.77 14.84
N ILE A 581 6.45 -14.25 15.13
CA ILE A 581 6.07 -14.92 16.37
C ILE A 581 5.46 -16.30 16.06
N ALA A 582 5.79 -17.30 16.87
CA ALA A 582 5.26 -18.65 16.66
C ALA A 582 3.80 -18.77 17.08
N GLU A 583 2.96 -19.38 16.24
CA GLU A 583 1.53 -19.56 16.53
C GLU A 583 1.26 -20.51 17.69
N THR A 584 2.09 -21.51 17.88
CA THR A 584 1.95 -22.48 18.97
C THR A 584 2.43 -21.94 20.32
N ASN A 585 3.31 -20.90 20.31
CA ASN A 585 3.92 -20.42 21.54
C ASN A 585 4.38 -18.97 21.44
N SER A 586 3.64 -18.04 22.02
CA SER A 586 3.94 -16.59 22.01
C SER A 586 5.25 -16.16 22.69
N GLU A 587 5.89 -17.05 23.45
CA GLU A 587 7.22 -16.76 24.02
C GLU A 587 8.35 -16.86 22.98
N ARG A 588 8.04 -17.39 21.78
CA ARG A 588 9.01 -17.62 20.73
C ARG A 588 8.88 -16.57 19.63
N LEU A 589 9.89 -15.70 19.56
CA LEU A 589 10.03 -14.70 18.51
C LEU A 589 11.37 -14.88 17.81
N ILE A 590 11.38 -14.53 16.52
CA ILE A 590 12.61 -14.37 15.73
C ILE A 590 12.68 -12.92 15.25
N VAL A 591 13.87 -12.34 15.29
CA VAL A 591 14.15 -11.00 14.76
C VAL A 591 15.38 -11.04 13.88
N ALA A 592 15.40 -10.23 12.81
CA ALA A 592 16.54 -10.15 11.92
C ALA A 592 16.80 -8.75 11.35
N LYS A 593 18.07 -8.51 10.98
CA LYS A 593 18.54 -7.34 10.27
C LYS A 593 19.76 -7.67 9.43
N GLY A 594 19.68 -7.45 8.11
CA GLY A 594 20.75 -7.86 7.20
C GLY A 594 21.02 -9.36 7.33
N GLN A 595 22.21 -9.74 7.73
CA GLN A 595 22.56 -11.16 7.99
C GLN A 595 22.25 -11.62 9.41
N ASP A 596 22.16 -10.70 10.38
CA ASP A 596 22.01 -11.02 11.80
C ASP A 596 20.60 -11.55 12.07
N ILE A 597 20.51 -12.64 12.84
CA ILE A 597 19.25 -13.28 13.23
C ILE A 597 19.34 -13.79 14.68
N GLU A 598 18.37 -13.42 15.47
CA GLU A 598 18.28 -13.80 16.87
C GLU A 598 16.88 -14.32 17.23
N LYS A 599 16.81 -15.23 18.18
CA LYS A 599 15.56 -15.72 18.76
C LYS A 599 15.36 -15.22 20.19
N SER A 600 14.10 -15.04 20.57
CA SER A 600 13.65 -14.93 21.95
C SER A 600 12.90 -16.19 22.36
N LEU A 601 13.00 -16.59 23.64
CA LEU A 601 12.28 -17.68 24.24
C LEU A 601 11.43 -17.21 25.44
N ASP A 602 11.31 -15.89 25.62
CA ASP A 602 10.64 -15.22 26.74
C ASP A 602 9.83 -14.00 26.28
N GLY A 603 9.21 -14.11 25.11
CA GLY A 603 8.28 -13.11 24.58
C GLY A 603 8.95 -11.77 24.18
N GLY A 604 10.22 -11.77 23.82
CA GLY A 604 10.95 -10.56 23.35
C GLY A 604 11.70 -9.81 24.45
N VAL A 605 11.92 -10.42 25.61
CA VAL A 605 12.68 -9.80 26.70
C VAL A 605 14.19 -10.02 26.54
N THR A 606 14.60 -11.26 26.21
CA THR A 606 16.01 -11.58 25.92
C THR A 606 16.17 -12.26 24.58
N PHE A 607 17.36 -12.15 23.99
CA PHE A 607 17.64 -12.63 22.63
C PHE A 607 18.91 -13.48 22.59
N GLN A 608 18.94 -14.45 21.69
CA GLN A 608 20.05 -15.36 21.47
C GLN A 608 20.35 -15.47 19.97
N ASP A 609 21.60 -15.29 19.58
CA ASP A 609 22.09 -15.48 18.21
C ASP A 609 21.85 -16.92 17.72
N ILE A 610 21.31 -17.06 16.53
CA ILE A 610 21.06 -18.32 15.83
C ILE A 610 21.60 -18.31 14.39
N GLN A 611 22.49 -17.40 14.03
CA GLN A 611 23.12 -17.27 12.72
C GLN A 611 23.72 -18.63 12.24
N GLY A 612 24.50 -19.25 13.09
CA GLY A 612 25.09 -20.55 12.83
C GLY A 612 25.80 -20.67 11.47
N THR A 613 25.28 -21.55 10.60
CA THR A 613 25.81 -21.80 9.25
C THR A 613 25.08 -21.06 8.15
N LEU A 614 24.19 -20.14 8.47
CA LEU A 614 23.51 -19.32 7.48
C LEU A 614 24.50 -18.44 6.69
N PRO A 615 24.22 -18.16 5.40
CA PRO A 615 25.11 -17.35 4.59
C PRO A 615 25.20 -15.91 5.09
N ASN A 616 26.34 -15.29 4.77
CA ASN A 616 26.51 -13.84 4.96
C ASN A 616 25.78 -13.09 3.85
N SER A 617 24.47 -13.04 3.93
CA SER A 617 23.57 -12.40 2.97
C SER A 617 22.42 -11.72 3.70
N SER A 618 21.71 -10.82 3.04
CA SER A 618 20.58 -10.11 3.64
C SER A 618 19.34 -11.01 3.69
N ILE A 619 18.87 -11.28 4.90
CA ILE A 619 17.58 -11.96 5.13
C ILE A 619 16.48 -11.07 4.57
N SER A 620 15.51 -11.69 3.91
CA SER A 620 14.38 -11.02 3.29
C SER A 620 13.05 -11.34 3.93
N ASP A 621 12.94 -12.49 4.60
CA ASP A 621 11.76 -12.86 5.36
C ASP A 621 11.99 -14.12 6.22
N ILE A 622 11.08 -14.35 7.20
CA ILE A 622 11.17 -15.42 8.18
C ILE A 622 9.77 -15.94 8.49
N ALA A 623 9.56 -17.25 8.39
CA ALA A 623 8.31 -17.90 8.79
C ALA A 623 8.53 -19.03 9.78
N PHE A 624 7.68 -19.09 10.82
CA PHE A 624 7.49 -20.33 11.57
C PHE A 624 6.55 -21.27 10.85
N ASP A 625 6.73 -22.58 11.04
CA ASP A 625 5.65 -23.53 10.76
C ASP A 625 4.51 -23.29 11.77
N PRO A 626 3.27 -23.02 11.31
CA PRO A 626 2.15 -22.73 12.22
C PRO A 626 1.80 -23.87 13.17
N ASN A 627 2.23 -25.10 12.87
CA ASN A 627 1.98 -26.29 13.68
C ASN A 627 3.17 -26.68 14.59
N ASP A 628 4.39 -26.16 14.31
CA ASP A 628 5.61 -26.56 15.03
C ASP A 628 6.58 -25.39 15.20
N ASP A 629 6.68 -24.82 16.41
CA ASP A 629 7.58 -23.71 16.73
C ASP A 629 9.09 -24.07 16.72
N TRP A 630 9.44 -25.32 16.40
CA TRP A 630 10.82 -25.75 16.19
C TRP A 630 11.25 -25.58 14.74
N VAL A 631 10.30 -25.48 13.84
CA VAL A 631 10.51 -25.33 12.39
C VAL A 631 10.46 -23.86 11.99
N ILE A 632 11.54 -23.37 11.37
CA ILE A 632 11.68 -21.99 10.90
C ILE A 632 12.27 -22.03 9.50
N VAL A 633 11.71 -21.24 8.60
CA VAL A 633 12.24 -20.99 7.26
C VAL A 633 12.73 -19.56 7.16
N VAL A 634 13.91 -19.37 6.56
CA VAL A 634 14.54 -18.06 6.31
C VAL A 634 14.86 -17.93 4.83
N THR A 635 14.58 -16.75 4.26
CA THR A 635 14.83 -16.45 2.84
C THR A 635 15.81 -15.31 2.63
N TYR A 636 16.36 -15.19 1.41
CA TYR A 636 17.39 -14.23 1.06
C TYR A 636 17.07 -13.46 -0.22
N ALA A 637 17.20 -12.12 -0.16
CA ALA A 637 16.95 -11.22 -1.28
C ALA A 637 18.12 -11.08 -2.26
N SER A 638 19.31 -11.58 -1.95
CA SER A 638 20.53 -11.31 -2.73
C SER A 638 20.59 -12.09 -4.04
N TYR A 639 20.97 -11.45 -5.14
CA TYR A 639 21.34 -12.14 -6.39
C TYR A 639 22.65 -12.93 -6.30
N GLN A 640 23.49 -12.63 -5.33
CA GLN A 640 24.86 -13.18 -5.23
C GLN A 640 24.95 -14.50 -4.47
N ALA A 641 23.87 -14.96 -3.89
CA ALA A 641 23.84 -16.20 -3.13
C ALA A 641 23.63 -17.39 -4.06
N ASN A 642 24.70 -17.91 -4.63
CA ASN A 642 24.73 -19.05 -5.57
C ASN A 642 24.07 -20.30 -4.96
N GLY A 643 22.75 -20.50 -5.21
CA GLY A 643 21.99 -21.60 -4.65
C GLY A 643 21.77 -21.52 -3.14
N GLU A 644 21.82 -20.34 -2.54
CA GLU A 644 21.66 -20.10 -1.10
C GLU A 644 20.50 -19.13 -0.84
N LYS A 645 19.30 -19.49 -1.26
CA LYS A 645 18.09 -18.64 -1.18
C LYS A 645 17.16 -18.97 -0.04
N VAL A 646 17.08 -20.24 0.35
CA VAL A 646 16.10 -20.71 1.35
C VAL A 646 16.78 -21.70 2.28
N PHE A 647 16.64 -21.46 3.56
CA PHE A 647 17.15 -22.34 4.61
C PHE A 647 16.04 -22.69 5.60
N ILE A 648 16.11 -23.90 6.13
CA ILE A 648 15.17 -24.41 7.14
C ILE A 648 15.94 -24.92 8.36
N THR A 649 15.39 -24.71 9.53
CA THR A 649 15.76 -25.40 10.75
C THR A 649 14.57 -26.19 11.29
N THR A 650 14.81 -27.34 11.92
CA THR A 650 13.82 -28.13 12.65
C THR A 650 14.20 -28.22 14.14
N ASN A 651 15.08 -27.35 14.61
CA ASN A 651 15.59 -27.34 15.98
C ASN A 651 15.87 -25.90 16.49
N GLN A 652 15.02 -24.96 16.06
CA GLN A 652 15.05 -23.55 16.49
C GLN A 652 16.40 -22.85 16.24
N GLY A 653 17.03 -23.09 15.09
CA GLY A 653 18.25 -22.43 14.67
C GLY A 653 19.54 -23.02 15.24
N ILE A 654 19.51 -24.18 15.89
CA ILE A 654 20.73 -24.87 16.30
C ILE A 654 21.52 -25.35 15.06
N THR A 655 20.81 -25.83 14.04
CA THR A 655 21.37 -26.19 12.74
C THR A 655 20.45 -25.75 11.61
N TRP A 656 21.02 -25.41 10.48
CA TRP A 656 20.30 -24.98 9.29
C TRP A 656 20.59 -25.90 8.10
N GLN A 657 19.57 -26.20 7.33
CA GLN A 657 19.64 -26.95 6.08
C GLN A 657 19.30 -26.05 4.91
N ASN A 658 20.11 -26.04 3.87
CA ASN A 658 19.81 -25.38 2.61
C ASN A 658 18.76 -26.17 1.83
N ILE A 659 17.62 -25.54 1.52
CA ILE A 659 16.52 -26.11 0.73
C ILE A 659 16.26 -25.33 -0.56
N THR A 660 17.25 -24.60 -1.06
CA THR A 660 17.14 -23.82 -2.31
C THR A 660 16.89 -24.73 -3.53
N TYR A 661 17.45 -25.92 -3.54
CA TYR A 661 17.31 -26.94 -4.60
C TYR A 661 17.41 -26.35 -6.03
N ASN A 662 16.30 -26.38 -6.78
CA ASN A 662 16.21 -25.96 -8.17
C ASN A 662 15.75 -24.50 -8.37
N LEU A 663 15.65 -23.70 -7.31
CA LEU A 663 15.36 -22.27 -7.47
C LEU A 663 16.48 -21.55 -8.22
N ASN A 664 16.10 -20.63 -9.09
CA ASN A 664 17.04 -19.71 -9.71
C ASN A 664 17.64 -18.73 -8.70
N ASP A 665 18.77 -18.12 -9.05
CA ASP A 665 19.46 -17.11 -8.21
C ASP A 665 18.74 -15.74 -8.19
N MET A 666 17.41 -15.72 -8.14
CA MET A 666 16.62 -14.51 -8.03
C MET A 666 16.32 -14.16 -6.56
N PRO A 667 16.05 -12.91 -6.24
CA PRO A 667 15.55 -12.52 -4.93
C PRO A 667 14.29 -13.28 -4.54
N VAL A 668 14.29 -13.86 -3.34
CA VAL A 668 13.08 -14.29 -2.64
C VAL A 668 12.70 -13.17 -1.70
N ARG A 669 11.43 -12.74 -1.73
CA ARG A 669 10.94 -11.55 -1.00
C ARG A 669 10.16 -11.89 0.24
N SER A 670 9.30 -12.90 0.14
CA SER A 670 8.44 -13.34 1.23
C SER A 670 8.36 -14.86 1.31
N VAL A 671 8.03 -15.37 2.49
CA VAL A 671 7.82 -16.79 2.74
C VAL A 671 6.67 -16.99 3.71
N VAL A 672 5.76 -17.90 3.36
CA VAL A 672 4.73 -18.40 4.28
C VAL A 672 4.70 -19.92 4.26
N ILE A 673 4.28 -20.51 5.37
CA ILE A 673 4.03 -21.95 5.49
C ILE A 673 2.55 -22.09 5.79
N ASP A 674 1.83 -22.90 5.04
CA ASP A 674 0.41 -23.11 5.31
C ASP A 674 0.19 -24.02 6.55
N HIS A 675 -1.02 -23.93 7.09
CA HIS A 675 -1.41 -24.67 8.29
C HIS A 675 -1.84 -26.11 8.02
N THR A 676 -1.80 -26.55 6.76
CA THR A 676 -2.26 -27.90 6.37
C THR A 676 -1.30 -29.00 6.84
N ASP A 677 -1.73 -30.22 6.85
CA ASP A 677 -0.91 -31.39 7.25
C ASP A 677 0.37 -31.56 6.41
N GLN A 678 0.41 -30.95 5.22
CA GLN A 678 1.58 -30.98 4.33
C GLN A 678 2.58 -29.87 4.63
N SER A 679 2.18 -28.83 5.37
CA SER A 679 2.99 -27.63 5.64
C SER A 679 3.67 -27.14 4.38
N THR A 680 2.88 -26.80 3.35
CA THR A 680 3.43 -26.32 2.09
C THR A 680 4.07 -24.95 2.27
N ILE A 681 5.31 -24.82 1.78
CA ILE A 681 6.04 -23.56 1.81
C ILE A 681 5.78 -22.82 0.50
N TYR A 682 5.34 -21.57 0.59
CA TYR A 682 5.19 -20.65 -0.55
C TYR A 682 6.24 -19.55 -0.47
N LEU A 683 6.83 -19.21 -1.62
CA LEU A 683 7.83 -18.16 -1.76
C LEU A 683 7.36 -17.10 -2.74
N GLY A 684 7.33 -15.86 -2.31
CA GLY A 684 7.19 -14.69 -3.18
C GLY A 684 8.55 -14.31 -3.78
N THR A 685 8.63 -14.20 -5.11
CA THR A 685 9.85 -13.91 -5.83
C THR A 685 9.70 -12.71 -6.77
N GLU A 686 10.76 -12.38 -7.52
CA GLU A 686 10.73 -11.31 -8.53
C GLU A 686 9.83 -11.62 -9.76
N ILE A 687 9.38 -12.87 -9.93
CA ILE A 687 8.59 -13.30 -11.10
C ILE A 687 7.37 -14.16 -10.72
N GLY A 688 6.89 -14.07 -9.49
CA GLY A 688 5.71 -14.80 -9.04
C GLY A 688 5.95 -15.70 -7.84
N VAL A 689 5.04 -16.64 -7.62
CA VAL A 689 5.00 -17.52 -6.45
C VAL A 689 5.56 -18.92 -6.78
N TYR A 690 6.43 -19.43 -5.92
CA TYR A 690 6.87 -20.83 -5.94
C TYR A 690 6.31 -21.56 -4.73
N LYS A 691 6.10 -22.86 -4.87
CA LYS A 691 5.66 -23.72 -3.77
C LYS A 691 6.48 -24.99 -3.66
N LYS A 692 6.48 -25.55 -2.44
CA LYS A 692 7.08 -26.86 -2.15
C LYS A 692 6.40 -27.45 -0.90
N ALA A 693 5.92 -28.69 -0.95
CA ALA A 693 5.55 -29.38 0.28
C ALA A 693 6.78 -29.59 1.17
N MET A 694 6.62 -29.62 2.48
CA MET A 694 7.73 -29.73 3.43
C MET A 694 8.65 -30.91 3.10
N ALA A 695 8.09 -32.05 2.70
CA ALA A 695 8.82 -33.28 2.40
C ALA A 695 9.50 -33.28 1.02
N ASP A 696 9.17 -32.38 0.12
CA ASP A 696 9.70 -32.38 -1.25
C ASP A 696 11.14 -31.84 -1.33
N ASN A 697 11.85 -32.22 -2.40
CA ASN A 697 13.21 -31.75 -2.68
C ASN A 697 13.28 -30.89 -3.95
N SER A 698 12.17 -30.29 -4.35
CA SER A 698 12.12 -29.38 -5.51
C SER A 698 11.00 -28.36 -5.35
N TRP A 699 11.24 -27.18 -5.87
CA TRP A 699 10.27 -26.10 -5.99
C TRP A 699 9.55 -26.19 -7.33
N SER A 700 8.28 -25.87 -7.34
CA SER A 700 7.46 -25.70 -8.54
C SER A 700 6.87 -24.30 -8.58
N LEU A 701 6.73 -23.74 -9.78
CA LEU A 701 6.05 -22.47 -9.97
C LEU A 701 4.55 -22.63 -9.67
N TYR A 702 3.98 -21.71 -8.93
CA TYR A 702 2.56 -21.69 -8.52
C TYR A 702 1.91 -20.40 -9.01
N ASN A 703 1.89 -20.22 -10.32
CA ASN A 703 1.66 -18.94 -10.97
C ASN A 703 0.60 -18.95 -12.08
N PRO A 704 -0.48 -19.79 -12.03
CA PRO A 704 -1.49 -19.74 -13.08
C PRO A 704 -2.16 -18.36 -13.06
N ASP A 705 -2.08 -17.65 -14.19
CA ASP A 705 -2.66 -16.32 -14.42
C ASP A 705 -2.14 -15.15 -13.54
N LEU A 706 -1.17 -15.41 -12.67
CA LEU A 706 -0.51 -14.34 -11.90
C LEU A 706 0.47 -13.58 -12.80
N PRO A 707 0.49 -12.24 -12.77
CA PRO A 707 1.45 -11.43 -13.53
C PRO A 707 2.91 -11.75 -13.22
N ASN A 708 3.78 -11.63 -14.22
CA ASN A 708 5.24 -11.75 -14.05
C ASN A 708 5.80 -10.51 -13.34
N THR A 709 5.43 -10.32 -12.08
CA THR A 709 5.85 -9.18 -11.25
C THR A 709 6.38 -9.64 -9.90
N SER A 710 7.08 -8.76 -9.19
CA SER A 710 7.57 -9.06 -7.85
C SER A 710 6.41 -9.24 -6.87
N ILE A 711 6.47 -10.33 -6.11
CA ILE A 711 5.58 -10.61 -4.99
C ILE A 711 6.29 -10.14 -3.72
N LEU A 712 5.70 -9.16 -3.03
CA LEU A 712 6.36 -8.48 -1.92
C LEU A 712 6.04 -9.13 -0.57
N GLU A 713 4.79 -9.55 -0.40
CA GLU A 713 4.28 -10.16 0.82
C GLU A 713 3.16 -11.12 0.48
N MET A 714 2.99 -12.15 1.31
CA MET A 714 1.92 -13.13 1.22
C MET A 714 1.40 -13.49 2.61
N GLU A 715 0.08 -13.74 2.71
CA GLU A 715 -0.55 -14.25 3.93
C GLU A 715 -1.58 -15.34 3.63
N VAL A 716 -1.72 -16.28 4.55
CA VAL A 716 -2.69 -17.38 4.48
C VAL A 716 -3.96 -17.03 5.26
N MET A 717 -5.10 -17.23 4.63
CA MET A 717 -6.43 -17.20 5.27
C MET A 717 -6.89 -18.63 5.50
N TYR A 718 -6.93 -19.04 6.75
CA TYR A 718 -7.15 -20.45 7.14
C TYR A 718 -8.53 -20.95 6.74
N GLY A 719 -9.58 -20.24 7.18
CA GLY A 719 -10.96 -20.65 6.95
C GLY A 719 -11.34 -20.77 5.47
N SER A 720 -10.89 -19.84 4.64
CA SER A 720 -11.15 -19.87 3.20
C SER A 720 -10.19 -20.76 2.41
N ASN A 721 -9.14 -21.30 3.02
CA ASN A 721 -8.05 -22.02 2.35
C ASN A 721 -7.41 -21.21 1.23
N THR A 722 -7.16 -19.90 1.44
CA THR A 722 -6.63 -19.02 0.40
C THR A 722 -5.28 -18.42 0.80
N LEU A 723 -4.47 -18.17 -0.23
CA LEU A 723 -3.22 -17.42 -0.17
C LEU A 723 -3.44 -16.06 -0.84
N ARG A 724 -3.24 -14.98 -0.11
CA ARG A 724 -3.20 -13.62 -0.66
C ARG A 724 -1.79 -13.18 -0.90
N ALA A 725 -1.57 -12.48 -2.02
CA ALA A 725 -0.28 -11.96 -2.43
C ALA A 725 -0.40 -10.51 -2.89
N VAL A 726 0.44 -9.63 -2.38
CA VAL A 726 0.58 -8.27 -2.90
C VAL A 726 1.74 -8.18 -3.85
N THR A 727 1.53 -7.41 -4.92
CA THR A 727 2.46 -7.29 -6.04
C THR A 727 3.01 -5.88 -6.16
N TRP A 728 4.13 -5.76 -6.87
CA TRP A 728 4.66 -4.46 -7.25
C TRP A 728 4.07 -3.99 -8.58
N GLY A 729 2.95 -3.28 -8.48
CA GLY A 729 2.32 -2.61 -9.62
C GLY A 729 1.11 -3.31 -10.21
N ARG A 730 0.76 -4.52 -9.73
CA ARG A 730 -0.44 -5.23 -10.19
C ARG A 730 -1.41 -5.58 -9.06
N GLY A 731 -1.44 -4.76 -8.00
CA GLY A 731 -2.44 -4.86 -6.95
C GLY A 731 -2.34 -6.11 -6.07
N LEU A 732 -3.48 -6.47 -5.47
CA LEU A 732 -3.68 -7.62 -4.59
C LEU A 732 -4.28 -8.79 -5.38
N TRP A 733 -3.77 -9.98 -5.13
CA TRP A 733 -4.18 -11.24 -5.77
C TRP A 733 -4.48 -12.32 -4.75
N GLU A 734 -5.34 -13.26 -5.13
CA GLU A 734 -5.72 -14.39 -4.29
C GLU A 734 -5.72 -15.70 -5.07
N PHE A 735 -5.33 -16.78 -4.41
CA PHE A 735 -5.47 -18.14 -4.94
C PHE A 735 -5.71 -19.15 -3.83
N THR A 736 -6.40 -20.25 -4.15
CA THR A 736 -6.62 -21.34 -3.21
C THR A 736 -5.31 -22.05 -2.87
N LEU A 737 -5.12 -22.45 -1.62
CA LEU A 737 -3.99 -23.26 -1.17
C LEU A 737 -3.88 -24.56 -1.97
N ASP A 738 -2.65 -25.04 -2.15
CA ASP A 738 -2.38 -26.24 -2.92
C ASP A 738 -3.13 -27.47 -2.38
N GLY A 739 -3.86 -28.15 -3.26
CA GLY A 739 -4.65 -29.32 -2.92
C GLY A 739 -5.96 -29.04 -2.16
N ARG A 740 -6.35 -27.75 -1.98
CA ARG A 740 -7.56 -27.35 -1.23
C ARG A 740 -8.73 -26.86 -2.11
N GLN A 741 -8.62 -26.97 -3.45
CA GLN A 741 -9.60 -26.44 -4.39
C GLN A 741 -11.01 -27.04 -4.25
N SER A 742 -11.12 -28.24 -3.68
CA SER A 742 -12.38 -28.95 -3.48
C SER A 742 -12.84 -29.03 -2.00
N TYR A 743 -12.22 -28.24 -1.13
CA TYR A 743 -12.54 -28.24 0.29
C TYR A 743 -13.62 -27.21 0.62
N PRO A 744 -14.42 -27.41 1.70
CA PRO A 744 -15.29 -26.34 2.21
C PRO A 744 -14.50 -25.05 2.50
N SER A 745 -15.08 -23.89 2.22
CA SER A 745 -14.51 -22.58 2.52
C SER A 745 -15.32 -21.92 3.62
N ILE A 746 -14.71 -21.65 4.78
CA ILE A 746 -15.32 -20.88 5.88
C ILE A 746 -14.93 -19.42 5.68
N THR A 747 -15.86 -18.62 5.16
CA THR A 747 -15.59 -17.25 4.71
C THR A 747 -15.89 -16.18 5.74
N ASN A 748 -16.70 -16.49 6.75
CA ASN A 748 -16.99 -15.60 7.85
C ASN A 748 -17.16 -16.41 9.15
N THR A 749 -16.65 -15.88 10.26
CA THR A 749 -16.83 -16.43 11.61
C THR A 749 -16.95 -15.30 12.61
N SER A 750 -17.97 -15.31 13.42
CA SER A 750 -18.26 -14.31 14.44
C SER A 750 -18.82 -14.92 15.70
N ILE A 751 -18.86 -14.14 16.76
CA ILE A 751 -19.53 -14.50 18.03
C ILE A 751 -20.70 -13.55 18.21
N THR A 752 -21.87 -14.10 18.55
CA THR A 752 -23.05 -13.27 18.88
C THR A 752 -22.79 -12.50 20.17
N ASP A 753 -23.35 -11.28 20.23
CA ASP A 753 -23.28 -10.40 21.41
C ASP A 753 -21.86 -10.17 21.94
N MET A 754 -20.87 -10.10 21.03
CA MET A 754 -19.50 -9.71 21.37
C MET A 754 -19.46 -8.22 21.67
N PRO A 755 -19.06 -7.78 22.88
CA PRO A 755 -18.98 -6.37 23.19
C PRO A 755 -17.85 -5.67 22.40
N THR A 756 -17.97 -4.36 22.26
CA THR A 756 -17.04 -3.52 21.50
C THR A 756 -15.58 -3.61 21.98
N ASP A 757 -15.35 -3.92 23.24
CA ASP A 757 -14.02 -4.11 23.82
C ASP A 757 -13.45 -5.54 23.63
N GLN A 758 -14.18 -6.41 22.93
CA GLN A 758 -13.80 -7.82 22.64
C GLN A 758 -13.63 -8.71 23.89
N ALA A 759 -14.24 -8.33 24.98
CA ALA A 759 -14.18 -9.07 26.24
C ALA A 759 -15.59 -9.37 26.76
N PRO A 760 -16.19 -10.53 26.42
CA PRO A 760 -17.52 -10.90 26.86
C PRO A 760 -17.66 -10.94 28.38
N LEU A 761 -18.82 -10.52 28.85
CA LEU A 761 -19.16 -10.58 30.27
C LEU A 761 -19.42 -11.98 30.76
N LEU A 762 -19.08 -12.23 32.01
CA LEU A 762 -19.50 -13.42 32.70
C LEU A 762 -21.03 -13.49 32.75
N GLY A 763 -21.61 -14.57 32.25
CA GLY A 763 -23.06 -14.82 32.30
C GLY A 763 -23.77 -14.53 30.97
N ILE A 764 -23.11 -13.91 29.99
CA ILE A 764 -23.69 -13.73 28.65
C ILE A 764 -23.36 -14.94 27.77
N ASP A 765 -24.38 -15.48 27.12
CA ASP A 765 -24.23 -16.64 26.21
C ASP A 765 -23.59 -16.22 24.88
N GLN A 766 -22.47 -16.83 24.54
CA GLN A 766 -21.71 -16.57 23.32
C GLN A 766 -21.88 -17.70 22.31
N TYR A 767 -22.68 -17.50 21.25
CA TYR A 767 -22.83 -18.44 20.15
C TYR A 767 -21.85 -18.13 19.03
N VAL A 768 -21.30 -19.18 18.42
CA VAL A 768 -20.44 -19.06 17.24
C VAL A 768 -21.26 -19.15 15.97
N SER A 769 -21.15 -18.16 15.10
CA SER A 769 -21.78 -18.13 13.78
C SER A 769 -20.69 -18.23 12.70
N SER A 770 -20.97 -18.96 11.61
CA SER A 770 -20.05 -19.03 10.46
C SER A 770 -20.81 -19.17 9.15
N THR A 771 -20.26 -18.55 8.09
CA THR A 771 -20.70 -18.71 6.71
C THR A 771 -19.77 -19.68 5.99
N ILE A 772 -20.32 -20.73 5.37
CA ILE A 772 -19.55 -21.80 4.74
C ILE A 772 -20.01 -21.99 3.30
N LEU A 773 -19.06 -21.82 2.37
CA LEU A 773 -19.27 -22.06 0.95
C LEU A 773 -18.72 -23.43 0.57
N TYR A 774 -19.52 -24.21 -0.13
CA TYR A 774 -19.12 -25.51 -0.65
C TYR A 774 -20.03 -25.94 -1.78
N ASP A 775 -19.47 -26.39 -2.89
CA ASP A 775 -20.24 -26.80 -4.07
C ASP A 775 -20.94 -28.15 -3.89
N ASN A 776 -20.48 -28.96 -2.92
CA ASN A 776 -21.04 -30.26 -2.58
C ASN A 776 -21.80 -30.21 -1.25
N THR A 777 -22.03 -31.36 -0.63
CA THR A 777 -22.79 -31.45 0.62
C THR A 777 -21.87 -31.30 1.83
N ILE A 778 -22.21 -30.43 2.76
CA ILE A 778 -21.57 -30.37 4.08
C ILE A 778 -22.09 -31.54 4.94
N SER A 779 -21.20 -32.41 5.40
CA SER A 779 -21.51 -33.54 6.25
C SER A 779 -21.69 -33.14 7.70
N SER A 780 -20.84 -32.24 8.20
CA SER A 780 -20.93 -31.70 9.56
C SER A 780 -20.18 -30.42 9.74
N VAL A 781 -20.66 -29.57 10.64
CA VAL A 781 -19.96 -28.38 11.11
C VAL A 781 -19.95 -28.40 12.64
N TYR A 782 -18.82 -28.06 13.22
CA TYR A 782 -18.68 -28.01 14.67
C TYR A 782 -17.61 -26.99 15.10
N VAL A 783 -17.74 -26.56 16.36
CA VAL A 783 -16.75 -25.70 17.03
C VAL A 783 -15.95 -26.56 17.99
N GLU A 784 -14.64 -26.56 17.89
CA GLU A 784 -13.80 -27.07 18.99
C GLU A 784 -13.37 -25.91 19.88
N TRP A 785 -13.33 -26.15 21.20
CA TRP A 785 -12.98 -25.11 22.15
C TRP A 785 -12.14 -25.64 23.32
N SER A 786 -11.43 -24.72 23.96
CA SER A 786 -10.60 -25.01 25.14
C SER A 786 -10.44 -23.73 26.01
N VAL A 787 -9.92 -23.94 27.22
CA VAL A 787 -9.77 -22.86 28.21
C VAL A 787 -8.32 -22.70 28.61
N ASN A 788 -7.83 -21.47 28.61
CA ASN A 788 -6.47 -21.01 28.97
C ASN A 788 -5.32 -21.60 28.16
N THR A 789 -5.52 -22.61 27.36
CA THR A 789 -4.54 -23.18 26.44
C THR A 789 -5.22 -23.56 25.14
N PRO A 790 -4.57 -23.38 23.97
CA PRO A 790 -5.15 -23.71 22.68
C PRO A 790 -5.09 -25.25 22.38
N THR A 791 -5.30 -26.06 23.40
CA THR A 791 -5.34 -27.54 23.26
C THR A 791 -6.80 -27.97 23.24
N PHE A 792 -7.33 -28.11 22.03
CA PHE A 792 -8.75 -28.42 21.81
C PHE A 792 -9.10 -29.86 22.24
N GLY A 793 -10.31 -30.07 22.67
CA GLY A 793 -10.78 -31.39 23.15
C GLY A 793 -12.27 -31.44 23.49
N ASN A 794 -12.95 -30.29 23.43
CA ASN A 794 -14.38 -30.17 23.56
C ASN A 794 -14.99 -29.74 22.25
N ALA A 795 -16.17 -30.21 21.88
CA ALA A 795 -16.82 -29.86 20.65
C ALA A 795 -18.31 -29.52 20.85
N ILE A 796 -18.79 -28.56 20.07
CA ILE A 796 -20.19 -28.14 19.95
C ILE A 796 -20.57 -28.27 18.49
N THR A 797 -21.63 -29.01 18.18
CA THR A 797 -22.13 -29.08 16.80
C THR A 797 -22.81 -27.78 16.41
N MET A 798 -22.77 -27.47 15.12
CA MET A 798 -23.48 -26.35 14.53
C MET A 798 -24.62 -26.82 13.64
N THR A 799 -25.68 -26.03 13.54
CA THR A 799 -26.84 -26.29 12.67
C THR A 799 -26.92 -25.19 11.62
N ASN A 800 -27.25 -25.57 10.38
CA ASN A 800 -27.51 -24.63 9.30
C ASN A 800 -28.80 -23.85 9.62
N THR A 801 -28.69 -22.52 9.64
CA THR A 801 -29.80 -21.60 9.94
C THR A 801 -30.50 -21.08 8.70
N GLY A 802 -29.92 -21.34 7.54
CA GLY A 802 -30.45 -20.99 6.23
C GLY A 802 -29.34 -20.57 5.27
N GLY A 803 -29.43 -20.96 3.99
CA GLY A 803 -28.39 -20.69 3.01
C GLY A 803 -27.04 -21.33 3.43
N ASN A 804 -26.01 -20.50 3.52
CA ASN A 804 -24.65 -20.92 3.88
C ASN A 804 -24.32 -20.68 5.35
N ASP A 805 -25.26 -20.19 6.16
CA ASP A 805 -24.99 -19.77 7.54
C ASP A 805 -25.25 -20.88 8.55
N TRP A 806 -24.34 -20.99 9.49
CA TRP A 806 -24.32 -22.02 10.55
C TRP A 806 -24.18 -21.35 11.92
N LEU A 807 -24.91 -21.89 12.92
CA LEU A 807 -24.87 -21.41 14.31
C LEU A 807 -24.62 -22.59 15.24
N SER A 808 -23.79 -22.37 16.28
CA SER A 808 -23.56 -23.38 17.30
C SER A 808 -24.84 -23.72 18.08
N ASN A 809 -25.08 -25.01 18.34
CA ASN A 809 -26.31 -25.49 18.97
C ASN A 809 -26.45 -25.10 20.45
N THR A 810 -25.33 -24.81 21.07
CA THR A 810 -25.24 -24.31 22.44
C THR A 810 -24.17 -23.21 22.47
N PRO A 811 -24.26 -22.27 23.42
CA PRO A 811 -23.21 -21.26 23.55
C PRO A 811 -21.89 -21.88 23.98
N LEU A 812 -20.79 -21.20 23.72
CA LEU A 812 -19.52 -21.47 24.38
C LEU A 812 -19.72 -21.37 25.90
N PRO A 813 -19.11 -22.26 26.71
CA PRO A 813 -19.38 -22.27 28.13
C PRO A 813 -18.89 -21.03 28.83
N ASN A 814 -19.74 -20.45 29.65
CA ASN A 814 -19.39 -19.33 30.52
C ASN A 814 -18.19 -19.67 31.39
N GLN A 815 -17.22 -18.76 31.44
CA GLN A 815 -15.98 -18.92 32.18
C GLN A 815 -15.80 -17.78 33.20
N PRO A 816 -15.09 -18.03 34.29
CA PRO A 816 -14.72 -16.99 35.26
C PRO A 816 -13.99 -15.84 34.60
N ALA A 817 -14.13 -14.65 35.16
CA ALA A 817 -13.40 -13.45 34.67
C ALA A 817 -11.89 -13.69 34.61
N GLY A 818 -11.26 -13.14 33.56
CA GLY A 818 -9.83 -13.31 33.28
C GLY A 818 -9.48 -14.64 32.62
N THR A 819 -10.47 -15.47 32.30
CA THR A 819 -10.25 -16.74 31.62
C THR A 819 -10.16 -16.52 30.13
N LYS A 820 -9.15 -17.08 29.47
CA LYS A 820 -9.04 -17.12 28.02
C LYS A 820 -9.83 -18.31 27.48
N LEU A 821 -10.72 -18.06 26.52
CA LEU A 821 -11.43 -19.11 25.79
C LEU A 821 -10.91 -19.10 24.34
N PHE A 822 -10.48 -20.27 23.89
CA PHE A 822 -10.01 -20.51 22.52
C PHE A 822 -11.03 -21.34 21.76
N PHE A 823 -11.20 -21.09 20.47
CA PHE A 823 -12.05 -21.92 19.61
C PHE A 823 -11.60 -21.91 18.16
N LYS A 824 -11.98 -22.95 17.42
CA LYS A 824 -11.89 -23.10 15.96
C LYS A 824 -13.20 -23.62 15.43
N VAL A 825 -13.57 -23.27 14.23
CA VAL A 825 -14.68 -23.85 13.48
C VAL A 825 -14.16 -24.86 12.49
N PHE A 826 -14.82 -26.00 12.38
CA PHE A 826 -14.50 -27.05 11.42
C PHE A 826 -15.69 -27.28 10.50
N ALA A 827 -15.45 -27.36 9.21
CA ALA A 827 -16.42 -27.75 8.20
C ALA A 827 -15.94 -29.02 7.48
N VAL A 828 -16.77 -30.06 7.46
CA VAL A 828 -16.46 -31.35 6.86
C VAL A 828 -17.35 -31.57 5.65
N GLY A 829 -16.76 -31.76 4.48
CA GLY A 829 -17.42 -32.10 3.24
C GLY A 829 -17.86 -33.58 3.20
N ASP A 830 -18.64 -33.94 2.19
CA ASP A 830 -19.15 -35.33 2.00
C ASP A 830 -18.05 -36.33 1.58
N ALA A 831 -16.96 -35.84 1.00
CA ALA A 831 -15.76 -36.67 0.74
C ALA A 831 -14.86 -36.86 1.98
N GLY A 832 -15.18 -36.20 3.08
CA GLY A 832 -14.36 -36.19 4.30
C GLY A 832 -13.33 -35.06 4.33
N ASP A 833 -13.30 -34.21 3.33
CA ASP A 833 -12.42 -33.05 3.28
C ASP A 833 -12.78 -32.06 4.39
N THR A 834 -11.81 -31.69 5.19
CA THR A 834 -12.03 -30.87 6.37
C THR A 834 -11.26 -29.56 6.28
N THR A 835 -11.95 -28.45 6.49
CA THR A 835 -11.38 -27.12 6.65
C THR A 835 -11.56 -26.66 8.10
N GLU A 836 -10.54 -26.01 8.62
CA GLU A 836 -10.58 -25.35 9.92
C GLU A 836 -10.28 -23.85 9.80
N THR A 837 -10.85 -23.06 10.69
CA THR A 837 -10.51 -21.65 10.81
C THR A 837 -9.18 -21.46 11.55
N TYR A 838 -8.66 -20.24 11.47
CA TYR A 838 -7.65 -19.78 12.42
C TYR A 838 -8.15 -19.96 13.86
N LYS A 839 -7.23 -20.02 14.77
CA LYS A 839 -7.49 -20.10 16.20
C LYS A 839 -7.99 -18.75 16.73
N PHE A 840 -9.24 -18.66 17.08
CA PHE A 840 -9.84 -17.49 17.70
C PHE A 840 -9.76 -17.54 19.23
N MET A 841 -9.71 -16.39 19.88
CA MET A 841 -9.77 -16.31 21.32
C MET A 841 -10.37 -14.98 21.81
N TYR A 842 -10.93 -15.04 23.00
CA TYR A 842 -11.29 -13.86 23.80
C TYR A 842 -11.01 -14.09 25.28
N THR A 843 -10.96 -13.02 26.07
CA THR A 843 -10.81 -13.10 27.53
C THR A 843 -12.10 -12.60 28.19
N THR A 844 -12.69 -13.39 29.06
CA THR A 844 -13.88 -12.98 29.82
C THR A 844 -13.56 -11.88 30.83
N LYS A 845 -14.40 -10.89 30.95
CA LYS A 845 -14.27 -9.83 31.96
C LYS A 845 -15.29 -9.99 33.09
N PRO A 846 -15.02 -9.49 34.32
CA PRO A 846 -16.04 -9.44 35.36
C PRO A 846 -17.14 -8.47 34.94
N PHE A 847 -18.33 -8.70 35.47
CA PHE A 847 -19.38 -7.69 35.40
C PHE A 847 -19.01 -6.56 36.38
N ASP A 848 -18.41 -5.53 35.87
CA ASP A 848 -17.88 -4.42 36.67
C ASP A 848 -18.12 -3.08 35.95
N TYR A 849 -18.92 -2.25 36.52
CA TYR A 849 -19.19 -0.92 35.99
C TYR A 849 -18.04 0.04 36.28
N CYS A 850 -17.93 1.12 35.51
CA CYS A 850 -16.94 2.16 35.68
C CYS A 850 -17.01 2.77 37.09
N SER A 851 -15.85 2.97 37.70
CA SER A 851 -15.77 3.58 39.03
C SER A 851 -16.30 5.03 39.01
N SER A 852 -17.17 5.34 39.96
CA SER A 852 -17.71 6.69 40.16
C SER A 852 -17.15 7.35 41.39
N PHE A 853 -17.02 8.67 41.37
CA PHE A 853 -16.59 9.47 42.53
C PHE A 853 -17.26 10.85 42.51
N GLY A 854 -17.44 11.45 43.67
CA GLY A 854 -18.00 12.76 43.79
C GLY A 854 -17.23 13.67 44.75
N ASN A 855 -17.38 14.98 44.57
CA ASN A 855 -16.73 15.96 45.42
C ASN A 855 -17.48 16.10 46.78
N MET A 856 -16.79 15.80 47.87
CA MET A 856 -17.35 15.86 49.24
C MET A 856 -17.33 17.23 49.88
N SER A 857 -16.84 18.26 49.21
CA SER A 857 -16.78 19.65 49.75
C SER A 857 -18.12 20.35 49.73
N TYR A 858 -19.11 19.79 49.00
CA TYR A 858 -20.45 20.37 48.86
C TYR A 858 -21.52 19.34 49.27
N SER A 859 -22.65 19.78 49.77
CA SER A 859 -23.75 18.88 50.15
C SER A 859 -24.56 18.39 48.97
N THR A 860 -24.34 18.97 47.79
CA THR A 860 -25.01 18.57 46.54
C THR A 860 -24.95 17.07 46.32
N GLY A 861 -26.11 16.43 46.18
CA GLY A 861 -26.19 14.97 46.02
C GLY A 861 -27.61 14.46 45.85
N ILE A 862 -27.74 13.16 45.59
CA ILE A 862 -29.04 12.49 45.53
C ILE A 862 -29.49 12.19 46.95
N THR A 863 -30.77 12.47 47.25
CA THR A 863 -31.36 12.25 48.57
C THR A 863 -32.43 11.17 48.57
N LEU A 864 -33.02 10.83 47.42
CA LEU A 864 -33.94 9.71 47.25
C LEU A 864 -33.80 9.14 45.85
N VAL A 865 -33.79 7.82 45.75
CA VAL A 865 -34.02 7.07 44.53
C VAL A 865 -35.24 6.15 44.72
N ASN A 866 -36.27 6.35 43.89
CA ASN A 866 -37.45 5.49 43.91
C ASN A 866 -37.67 4.92 42.51
N PHE A 867 -37.60 3.56 42.39
CA PHE A 867 -37.79 2.86 41.14
C PHE A 867 -38.40 1.46 41.42
N ASN A 868 -39.60 1.25 40.94
CA ASN A 868 -40.37 0.02 41.16
C ASN A 868 -40.49 -0.33 42.69
N THR A 869 -39.83 -1.36 43.17
CA THR A 869 -39.79 -1.73 44.57
C THR A 869 -38.67 -1.05 45.36
N ILE A 870 -37.72 -0.44 44.71
CA ILE A 870 -36.65 0.32 45.35
C ILE A 870 -37.25 1.66 45.86
N ASN A 871 -37.03 1.93 47.14
CA ASN A 871 -37.31 3.22 47.76
C ASN A 871 -36.16 3.55 48.70
N ASN A 872 -35.09 4.07 48.15
CA ASN A 872 -33.86 4.30 48.86
C ASN A 872 -33.73 5.81 49.24
N PRO A 873 -34.07 6.19 50.48
CA PRO A 873 -33.73 7.52 50.99
C PRO A 873 -32.23 7.54 51.25
N THR A 874 -31.50 8.10 50.34
CA THR A 874 -30.05 8.22 50.41
C THR A 874 -29.59 9.57 50.93
N GLY A 875 -28.32 9.79 51.02
CA GLY A 875 -27.69 11.04 51.34
C GLY A 875 -26.23 10.96 50.92
N LYS A 876 -25.58 12.11 50.87
CA LYS A 876 -24.17 12.14 50.44
C LYS A 876 -23.25 11.65 51.58
N LEU A 877 -23.23 10.35 51.82
CA LEU A 877 -22.36 9.70 52.80
C LEU A 877 -20.89 9.69 52.38
N GLN A 878 -20.67 9.56 51.04
CA GLN A 878 -19.37 9.61 50.40
C GLN A 878 -19.55 10.03 48.92
N GLY A 879 -18.46 10.19 48.17
CA GLY A 879 -18.53 10.62 46.76
C GLY A 879 -19.24 9.65 45.84
N TYR A 880 -19.19 8.39 46.16
CA TYR A 880 -19.93 7.28 45.56
C TYR A 880 -20.44 6.37 46.67
N THR A 881 -21.64 5.86 46.54
CA THR A 881 -22.18 4.88 47.50
C THR A 881 -22.80 3.72 46.76
N ASP A 882 -22.29 2.53 47.02
CA ASP A 882 -22.80 1.28 46.47
C ASP A 882 -23.94 0.76 47.35
N TYR A 883 -25.12 0.54 46.77
CA TYR A 883 -26.31 0.00 47.36
C TYR A 883 -26.70 -1.37 46.82
N THR A 884 -25.90 -2.00 45.95
CA THR A 884 -26.19 -3.26 45.28
C THR A 884 -26.45 -4.43 46.26
N ALA A 885 -25.84 -4.35 47.43
CA ALA A 885 -26.05 -5.36 48.49
C ALA A 885 -27.36 -5.19 49.25
N THR A 886 -28.03 -4.02 49.17
CA THR A 886 -29.21 -3.70 49.96
C THR A 886 -30.47 -3.43 49.13
N ASP A 887 -30.30 -2.91 47.93
CA ASP A 887 -31.39 -2.46 47.07
C ASP A 887 -31.35 -3.17 45.72
N SER A 888 -32.46 -3.88 45.43
CA SER A 888 -32.67 -4.54 44.16
C SER A 888 -34.15 -4.60 43.81
N THR A 889 -34.46 -4.70 42.51
CA THR A 889 -35.82 -4.85 42.03
C THR A 889 -35.84 -5.74 40.81
N ILE A 890 -37.00 -6.34 40.53
CA ILE A 890 -37.23 -7.13 39.32
C ILE A 890 -38.20 -6.36 38.46
N VAL A 891 -37.87 -6.18 37.19
CA VAL A 891 -38.72 -5.62 36.17
C VAL A 891 -38.98 -6.65 35.09
N GLU A 892 -40.18 -6.68 34.53
CA GLU A 892 -40.54 -7.55 33.41
C GLU A 892 -40.20 -6.84 32.08
N LEU A 893 -39.66 -7.57 31.13
CA LEU A 893 -39.35 -7.03 29.80
C LEU A 893 -40.60 -6.42 29.17
N GLY A 894 -40.50 -5.14 28.73
CA GLY A 894 -41.60 -4.41 28.15
C GLY A 894 -42.60 -3.83 29.16
N SER A 895 -42.38 -3.96 30.50
CA SER A 895 -43.12 -3.18 31.50
C SER A 895 -42.57 -1.76 31.60
N SER A 896 -43.38 -0.85 32.10
CA SER A 896 -42.99 0.57 32.35
C SER A 896 -43.03 0.88 33.83
N HIS A 897 -42.02 1.52 34.34
CA HIS A 897 -41.89 1.92 35.72
C HIS A 897 -41.45 3.38 35.84
N ASP A 898 -41.94 4.03 36.90
CA ASP A 898 -41.57 5.39 37.20
C ASP A 898 -40.27 5.44 38.01
N LEU A 899 -39.30 6.20 37.51
CA LEU A 899 -38.06 6.55 38.20
C LEU A 899 -38.14 7.97 38.75
N THR A 900 -38.00 8.11 40.09
CA THR A 900 -38.03 9.37 40.78
C THR A 900 -36.72 9.61 41.50
N LEU A 901 -36.17 10.80 41.32
CA LEU A 901 -34.99 11.29 42.06
C LEU A 901 -35.30 12.57 42.83
N ASN A 902 -34.84 12.57 44.09
CA ASN A 902 -34.72 13.83 44.84
C ASN A 902 -33.25 14.21 45.00
N VAL A 903 -32.98 15.49 45.04
CA VAL A 903 -31.63 16.06 45.18
C VAL A 903 -31.55 17.13 46.27
N ASP A 904 -30.38 17.22 46.91
CA ASP A 904 -29.94 18.37 47.68
C ASP A 904 -29.10 19.28 46.75
N THR A 905 -29.43 20.56 46.70
CA THR A 905 -28.75 21.55 45.85
C THR A 905 -27.69 22.38 46.61
N ASP A 906 -27.39 22.03 47.86
CA ASP A 906 -26.45 22.79 48.74
C ASP A 906 -26.79 24.26 48.83
N GLY A 907 -28.07 24.59 49.06
CA GLY A 907 -28.61 25.96 49.13
C GLY A 907 -29.18 26.45 47.81
N ASN A 908 -28.92 27.71 47.47
CA ASN A 908 -29.55 28.39 46.33
C ASN A 908 -28.82 28.10 45.00
N TYR A 909 -28.63 26.79 44.68
CA TYR A 909 -28.01 26.32 43.43
C TYR A 909 -28.97 25.49 42.63
N ILE A 910 -28.55 25.08 41.43
CA ILE A 910 -29.21 24.11 40.54
C ILE A 910 -28.35 22.86 40.47
N THR A 911 -28.98 21.71 40.65
CA THR A 911 -28.36 20.40 40.52
C THR A 911 -29.07 19.59 39.44
N ASN A 912 -28.37 19.22 38.36
CA ASN A 912 -28.90 18.35 37.33
C ASN A 912 -28.69 16.89 37.75
N ALA A 913 -29.63 16.02 37.36
CA ALA A 913 -29.62 14.61 37.68
C ALA A 913 -29.83 13.75 36.42
N LYS A 914 -29.07 12.70 36.31
CA LYS A 914 -29.23 11.67 35.28
C LYS A 914 -29.21 10.28 35.91
N ALA A 915 -29.84 9.32 35.26
CA ALA A 915 -29.71 7.92 35.55
C ALA A 915 -29.25 7.15 34.34
N TRP A 916 -28.57 6.05 34.56
CA TRP A 916 -28.17 5.10 33.53
C TRP A 916 -28.60 3.71 33.98
N ILE A 917 -29.15 2.92 33.05
CA ILE A 917 -29.57 1.53 33.26
C ILE A 917 -29.04 0.71 32.11
N ASP A 918 -28.18 -0.22 32.41
CA ASP A 918 -27.67 -1.19 31.47
C ASP A 918 -28.74 -2.29 31.23
N TRP A 919 -29.50 -2.14 30.13
CA TRP A 919 -30.62 -3.05 29.80
C TRP A 919 -30.18 -4.33 29.10
N ASN A 920 -29.08 -4.31 28.39
CA ASN A 920 -28.55 -5.45 27.66
C ASN A 920 -27.47 -6.21 28.46
N HIS A 921 -27.07 -5.65 29.62
CA HIS A 921 -26.09 -6.25 30.54
C HIS A 921 -24.69 -6.39 29.91
N ASP A 922 -24.25 -5.41 29.14
CA ASP A 922 -22.93 -5.42 28.56
C ASP A 922 -21.85 -4.65 29.36
N ALA A 923 -22.24 -4.12 30.52
CA ALA A 923 -21.45 -3.37 31.49
C ALA A 923 -21.01 -1.99 31.00
N ASP A 924 -21.68 -1.43 30.02
CA ASP A 924 -21.56 -0.02 29.69
C ASP A 924 -22.92 0.69 29.71
N PHE A 925 -22.99 1.91 29.28
CA PHE A 925 -24.18 2.76 29.25
C PHE A 925 -24.20 3.60 27.97
N GLU A 926 -23.58 3.11 26.90
CA GLU A 926 -23.44 3.85 25.64
C GLU A 926 -24.59 3.54 24.67
N ASP A 927 -25.43 2.57 24.99
CA ASP A 927 -26.53 2.14 24.13
C ASP A 927 -27.74 3.09 24.17
N ALA A 928 -28.45 3.08 23.06
CA ALA A 928 -29.63 3.92 22.89
C ALA A 928 -30.76 3.49 23.83
N GLY A 929 -31.13 4.35 24.76
CA GLY A 929 -32.19 4.11 25.74
C GLY A 929 -31.70 3.72 27.14
N GLU A 930 -30.40 3.82 27.39
CA GLU A 930 -29.79 3.56 28.69
C GLU A 930 -29.51 4.82 29.51
N GLU A 931 -29.37 5.99 28.89
CA GLU A 931 -29.25 7.28 29.56
C GLU A 931 -30.61 7.97 29.72
N TYR A 932 -30.94 8.38 30.92
CA TYR A 932 -32.19 9.08 31.28
C TYR A 932 -31.90 10.43 31.93
N ASP A 933 -32.34 11.50 31.31
CA ASP A 933 -32.28 12.84 31.90
C ASP A 933 -33.47 13.05 32.84
N LEU A 934 -33.21 13.26 34.11
CA LEU A 934 -34.20 13.49 35.15
C LEU A 934 -34.34 14.97 35.49
N GLY A 935 -33.73 15.84 34.69
CA GLY A 935 -33.83 17.30 34.86
C GLY A 935 -33.02 17.81 36.03
N PHE A 936 -33.54 18.80 36.73
CA PHE A 936 -32.81 19.47 37.79
C PHE A 936 -33.68 19.75 39.02
N GLY A 937 -33.05 19.89 40.18
CA GLY A 937 -33.59 20.49 41.37
C GLY A 937 -33.00 21.88 41.59
N GLN A 938 -33.74 22.79 42.21
CA GLN A 938 -33.27 24.13 42.50
C GLN A 938 -33.65 24.58 43.92
N ASN A 939 -32.66 25.16 44.63
CA ASN A 939 -32.84 25.78 45.91
C ASN A 939 -33.60 24.89 46.93
N THR A 940 -33.19 23.67 47.10
CA THR A 940 -33.83 22.67 47.95
C THR A 940 -32.81 21.77 48.66
N PRO A 941 -33.04 21.37 49.88
CA PRO A 941 -32.26 20.36 50.59
C PRO A 941 -32.74 18.93 50.29
N ASP A 942 -33.95 18.73 49.76
CA ASP A 942 -34.53 17.45 49.40
C ASP A 942 -35.72 17.69 48.44
N GLY A 943 -35.44 18.04 47.21
CA GLY A 943 -36.47 18.36 46.20
C GLY A 943 -36.44 17.37 45.04
N ILE A 944 -37.63 17.01 44.58
CA ILE A 944 -37.82 16.21 43.39
C ILE A 944 -37.30 17.00 42.19
N THR A 945 -36.63 16.32 41.27
CA THR A 945 -36.14 16.92 40.00
C THR A 945 -37.34 17.18 39.07
N ASP A 946 -37.22 18.17 38.20
CA ASP A 946 -38.35 18.72 37.44
C ASP A 946 -38.87 17.78 36.34
N LEU A 947 -38.07 16.77 35.92
CA LEU A 947 -38.50 15.71 35.02
C LEU A 947 -38.86 14.41 35.76
N SER A 948 -38.78 14.34 37.09
CA SER A 948 -39.24 13.22 37.90
C SER A 948 -40.72 13.32 38.27
N PRO A 949 -41.51 12.25 38.32
CA PRO A 949 -41.14 10.88 37.91
C PRO A 949 -41.02 10.75 36.37
N LEU A 950 -39.96 10.10 35.91
CA LEU A 950 -39.78 9.73 34.51
C LEU A 950 -40.20 8.29 34.33
N THR A 951 -41.15 8.03 33.41
CA THR A 951 -41.53 6.66 33.05
C THR A 951 -40.52 6.08 32.09
N ILE A 952 -39.91 4.96 32.47
CA ILE A 952 -38.90 4.26 31.68
C ILE A 952 -39.27 2.83 31.42
#